data_872af437595a951cad52b5459b18be82
#
_entry.id   872af437595a951cad52b5459b18be82
#
_cell.length_a   1.000
_cell.length_b   1.000
_cell.length_c   1.000
_cell.angle_alpha   90.00
_cell.angle_beta   90.00
_cell.angle_gamma   90.00
#
_symmetry.space_group_name_H-M   'P 1'
#
loop_
_entity.id
_entity.type
_entity.pdbx_description
1 polymer ?
#
loop_
_entity_poly.entity_id
_entity_poly.type
_entity_poly.pdbx_seq_one_letter_code
_entity_poly.pdbx_strand_id
1 'polypeptide(L)'
;MANSGSAYVGLFVRMLGLDNDARDREHAICTLRHYSLGGQKCIDEIMQFPGCINLIISLLKSESARACEAAAGLLHNITSVKLYRDVAIESGAMEEIFSCIRKSTITPEIKEQCLCTIWNFSIDENLRYKLLGSDMLIPIVRFLDDEDIKVKEVAASITSYLTLSHSYHGALVEAGVIPKLVHLLQTKDDDYKIIRKEARSSLVELSTDDSYHALIVDQGLVRIPLVGSSAYKAFRPQPHSWPSFPDGSEIQRSSRPSKYGATELLLGLIPNEKKAEPDEAKINAMIGRSNQQFLARVGAIEFDYEGKEQSGSQRNDHYTILPWIDGVARLVLIIGLQDVSAIAKAAHAIGDASVNEHMRTSFMEAGAVKSLLQLLMHNDVPVREASAYALEKLSVSSKVCEKIRVEDGRELLVNVLKDSDTPVEQLEKIIHILTRILDMEVSMITAPDYYASTGSEDIVDDEKCSQGNVDGELNGTSQNLLKQDELDSCSNSIFDFDVISRLIKVLKESSPSLQEKCATLLEHLAACEQHGTAMTAARTESVIEAVLEMGVIHGTTCNPENLDEPPTIMVEVSQAVGATVRLLTKLLNFDIFARSINSVRIVALLRRTLQSSVLLQSKDWVTACLIKLESRGLVDRSVGDIGMEITIYHTIPRLVEQMMTSFSSEKKRKAVIELNRIISGGVMEYTTAVATAGGIFPLVKMLEEGEGDVLEASLAVLYNLSLDPENHPPIIAAGAVPLLKRIVHVESPHWNRALQLLRTLPV
;
A
#
# COMPACT_ATOMS: atom_id res chain seq x y z
N MET A 1 -40.38 -39.51 39.78
CA MET A 1 -39.19 -38.81 40.36
C MET A 1 -38.77 -37.55 39.59
N ALA A 2 -39.50 -37.12 38.58
CA ALA A 2 -39.15 -35.92 37.78
C ALA A 2 -39.63 -34.55 38.33
N ASN A 3 -40.47 -34.53 39.40
CA ASN A 3 -41.04 -33.30 39.91
C ASN A 3 -40.30 -32.67 41.12
N SER A 4 -39.30 -33.35 41.68
CA SER A 4 -38.60 -32.78 42.86
C SER A 4 -37.49 -31.78 42.47
N GLY A 5 -36.81 -31.96 41.34
CA GLY A 5 -35.74 -31.06 40.88
C GLY A 5 -36.27 -29.64 40.56
N SER A 6 -37.36 -29.54 39.78
CA SER A 6 -37.93 -28.26 39.37
C SER A 6 -38.44 -27.43 40.57
N ALA A 7 -38.96 -28.09 41.65
CA ALA A 7 -39.41 -27.41 42.85
C ALA A 7 -38.25 -26.74 43.63
N TYR A 8 -37.07 -27.37 43.68
CA TYR A 8 -35.88 -26.81 44.30
C TYR A 8 -35.31 -25.65 43.48
N VAL A 9 -35.23 -25.78 42.13
CA VAL A 9 -34.81 -24.69 41.26
C VAL A 9 -35.66 -23.46 41.45
N GLY A 10 -37.01 -23.64 41.49
CA GLY A 10 -37.97 -22.56 41.75
C GLY A 10 -37.76 -21.88 43.11
N LEU A 11 -37.36 -22.63 44.15
CA LEU A 11 -37.01 -22.05 45.44
C LEU A 11 -35.78 -21.14 45.32
N PHE A 12 -34.70 -21.63 44.75
CA PHE A 12 -33.45 -20.83 44.59
C PHE A 12 -33.64 -19.62 43.68
N VAL A 13 -34.43 -19.73 42.61
CA VAL A 13 -34.79 -18.55 41.78
C VAL A 13 -35.52 -17.49 42.57
N ARG A 14 -36.47 -17.87 43.45
CA ARG A 14 -37.17 -16.90 44.33
C ARG A 14 -36.23 -16.29 45.35
N MET A 15 -35.25 -17.04 45.86
CA MET A 15 -34.23 -16.53 46.80
C MET A 15 -33.29 -15.47 46.17
N LEU A 16 -33.22 -15.41 44.82
CA LEU A 16 -32.50 -14.33 44.11
C LEU A 16 -33.19 -12.98 44.19
N GLY A 17 -34.46 -12.97 44.60
CA GLY A 17 -35.26 -11.74 44.69
C GLY A 17 -34.61 -10.65 45.52
N LEU A 18 -34.81 -9.38 45.12
CA LEU A 18 -34.15 -8.21 45.71
C LEU A 18 -34.48 -7.97 47.18
N ASP A 19 -35.65 -8.48 47.63
CA ASP A 19 -36.11 -8.36 49.01
C ASP A 19 -35.49 -9.36 50.01
N ASN A 20 -34.69 -10.30 49.48
CA ASN A 20 -34.04 -11.30 50.30
C ASN A 20 -32.64 -10.83 50.82
N ASP A 21 -32.21 -11.44 51.92
CA ASP A 21 -30.87 -11.15 52.49
C ASP A 21 -29.75 -11.45 51.45
N ALA A 22 -28.68 -10.66 51.53
CA ALA A 22 -27.55 -10.79 50.64
C ALA A 22 -26.88 -12.17 50.69
N ARG A 23 -26.89 -12.82 51.87
CA ARG A 23 -26.34 -14.17 52.04
C ARG A 23 -27.21 -15.25 51.41
N ASP A 24 -28.52 -15.09 51.46
CA ASP A 24 -29.49 -16.00 50.82
C ASP A 24 -29.38 -15.90 49.31
N ARG A 25 -29.25 -14.70 48.79
CA ARG A 25 -29.02 -14.47 47.36
C ARG A 25 -27.70 -15.07 46.89
N GLU A 26 -26.61 -14.89 47.67
CA GLU A 26 -25.31 -15.49 47.35
C GLU A 26 -25.38 -17.02 47.37
N HIS A 27 -26.02 -17.61 48.36
CA HIS A 27 -26.17 -19.06 48.43
C HIS A 27 -27.02 -19.60 47.24
N ALA A 28 -28.09 -18.91 46.92
CA ALA A 28 -28.96 -19.28 45.81
C ALA A 28 -28.23 -19.24 44.43
N ILE A 29 -27.49 -18.14 44.15
CA ILE A 29 -26.80 -18.00 42.87
C ILE A 29 -25.65 -19.02 42.74
N CYS A 30 -24.91 -19.31 43.79
CA CYS A 30 -23.87 -20.33 43.83
C CYS A 30 -24.46 -21.73 43.54
N THR A 31 -25.61 -22.03 44.14
CA THR A 31 -26.30 -23.31 43.92
C THR A 31 -26.84 -23.45 42.51
N LEU A 32 -27.44 -22.42 41.97
CA LEU A 32 -27.94 -22.40 40.59
C LEU A 32 -26.79 -22.49 39.56
N ARG A 33 -25.66 -21.83 39.80
CA ARG A 33 -24.43 -21.99 38.99
C ARG A 33 -23.98 -23.44 38.98
N HIS A 34 -23.89 -24.07 40.17
CA HIS A 34 -23.47 -25.47 40.26
C HIS A 34 -24.46 -26.41 39.57
N TYR A 35 -25.77 -26.14 39.69
CA TYR A 35 -26.83 -26.91 39.04
C TYR A 35 -26.75 -26.80 37.50
N SER A 36 -26.43 -25.62 36.97
CA SER A 36 -26.33 -25.39 35.53
C SER A 36 -25.21 -26.19 34.88
N LEU A 37 -24.18 -26.63 35.63
CA LEU A 37 -23.10 -27.51 35.13
C LEU A 37 -23.59 -28.89 34.71
N GLY A 38 -24.82 -29.28 35.10
CA GLY A 38 -25.50 -30.49 34.65
C GLY A 38 -25.94 -30.47 33.18
N GLY A 39 -25.66 -29.35 32.46
CA GLY A 39 -25.88 -29.18 31.04
C GLY A 39 -27.24 -28.57 30.67
N GLN A 40 -27.58 -28.65 29.37
CA GLN A 40 -28.70 -27.90 28.81
C GLN A 40 -30.03 -28.11 29.56
N LYS A 41 -30.36 -29.35 29.97
CA LYS A 41 -31.63 -29.62 30.68
C LYS A 41 -31.74 -28.82 31.99
N CYS A 42 -30.67 -28.74 32.75
CA CYS A 42 -30.64 -27.97 34.00
C CYS A 42 -30.75 -26.46 33.74
N ILE A 43 -30.15 -25.98 32.64
CA ILE A 43 -30.27 -24.59 32.20
C ILE A 43 -31.72 -24.31 31.77
N ASP A 44 -32.34 -25.20 31.00
CA ASP A 44 -33.73 -25.08 30.58
C ASP A 44 -34.68 -25.01 31.78
N GLU A 45 -34.44 -25.81 32.83
CA GLU A 45 -35.24 -25.75 34.08
C GLU A 45 -35.10 -24.41 34.81
N ILE A 46 -33.89 -23.81 34.83
CA ILE A 46 -33.66 -22.47 35.40
C ILE A 46 -34.42 -21.41 34.58
N MET A 47 -34.31 -21.50 33.25
CA MET A 47 -34.90 -20.51 32.33
C MET A 47 -36.41 -20.59 32.20
N GLN A 48 -37.08 -21.68 32.71
CA GLN A 48 -38.54 -21.75 32.80
C GLN A 48 -39.16 -20.70 33.72
N PHE A 49 -38.36 -20.09 34.61
CA PHE A 49 -38.84 -19.05 35.54
C PHE A 49 -38.76 -17.68 34.90
N PRO A 50 -39.87 -17.00 34.59
CA PRO A 50 -39.85 -15.69 33.96
C PRO A 50 -39.07 -14.67 34.80
N GLY A 51 -38.20 -13.88 34.16
CA GLY A 51 -37.42 -12.85 34.82
C GLY A 51 -36.17 -13.34 35.59
N CYS A 52 -35.93 -14.66 35.67
CA CYS A 52 -34.74 -15.19 36.38
C CYS A 52 -33.43 -14.59 35.83
N ILE A 53 -33.34 -14.39 34.53
CA ILE A 53 -32.14 -13.80 33.90
C ILE A 53 -31.88 -12.37 34.39
N ASN A 54 -32.93 -11.56 34.60
CA ASN A 54 -32.76 -10.19 35.11
C ASN A 54 -32.26 -10.18 36.56
N LEU A 55 -32.67 -11.16 37.38
CA LEU A 55 -32.17 -11.33 38.76
C LEU A 55 -30.68 -11.73 38.73
N ILE A 56 -30.28 -12.64 37.83
CA ILE A 56 -28.89 -13.07 37.67
C ILE A 56 -28.03 -11.89 37.24
N ILE A 57 -28.47 -11.14 36.21
CA ILE A 57 -27.74 -9.95 35.71
C ILE A 57 -27.62 -8.89 36.83
N SER A 58 -28.65 -8.67 37.65
CA SER A 58 -28.56 -7.71 38.76
C SER A 58 -27.47 -8.04 39.78
N LEU A 59 -27.16 -9.32 39.95
CA LEU A 59 -26.09 -9.77 40.87
C LEU A 59 -24.64 -9.53 40.36
N LEU A 60 -24.46 -9.16 39.11
CA LEU A 60 -23.18 -8.66 38.61
C LEU A 60 -22.78 -7.32 39.28
N LYS A 61 -23.76 -6.60 39.87
CA LYS A 61 -23.53 -5.39 40.65
C LYS A 61 -23.29 -5.66 42.14
N SER A 62 -23.37 -6.92 42.57
CA SER A 62 -23.19 -7.28 43.97
C SER A 62 -21.86 -6.85 44.52
N GLU A 63 -21.83 -6.39 45.79
CA GLU A 63 -20.59 -6.12 46.52
C GLU A 63 -19.85 -7.41 46.95
N SER A 64 -20.57 -8.54 47.02
CA SER A 64 -20.00 -9.85 47.24
C SER A 64 -19.30 -10.35 45.96
N ALA A 65 -17.96 -10.46 46.00
CA ALA A 65 -17.19 -11.02 44.87
C ALA A 65 -17.65 -12.44 44.53
N ARG A 66 -18.02 -13.24 45.54
CA ARG A 66 -18.51 -14.60 45.32
C ARG A 66 -19.87 -14.66 44.63
N ALA A 67 -20.79 -13.76 45.01
CA ALA A 67 -22.10 -13.65 44.33
C ALA A 67 -21.92 -13.15 42.89
N CYS A 68 -21.06 -12.17 42.65
CA CYS A 68 -20.75 -11.64 41.32
C CYS A 68 -20.12 -12.72 40.44
N GLU A 69 -19.14 -13.49 40.96
CA GLU A 69 -18.51 -14.61 40.24
C GLU A 69 -19.53 -15.69 39.86
N ALA A 70 -20.37 -16.07 40.84
CA ALA A 70 -21.40 -17.08 40.61
C ALA A 70 -22.44 -16.62 39.55
N ALA A 71 -22.82 -15.35 39.58
CA ALA A 71 -23.71 -14.75 38.59
C ALA A 71 -23.08 -14.72 37.20
N ALA A 72 -21.82 -14.29 37.07
CA ALA A 72 -21.10 -14.29 35.80
C ALA A 72 -20.95 -15.71 35.25
N GLY A 73 -20.58 -16.69 36.08
CA GLY A 73 -20.47 -18.09 35.69
C GLY A 73 -21.79 -18.74 35.29
N LEU A 74 -22.93 -18.41 36.00
CA LEU A 74 -24.24 -18.88 35.59
C LEU A 74 -24.69 -18.26 34.26
N LEU A 75 -24.45 -16.99 34.06
CA LEU A 75 -24.77 -16.28 32.83
C LEU A 75 -23.95 -16.86 31.63
N HIS A 76 -22.64 -17.16 31.84
CA HIS A 76 -21.84 -17.88 30.87
C HIS A 76 -22.46 -19.24 30.49
N ASN A 77 -22.86 -20.04 31.47
CA ASN A 77 -23.47 -21.34 31.21
C ASN A 77 -24.81 -21.19 30.46
N ILE A 78 -25.67 -20.22 30.82
CA ILE A 78 -26.93 -19.95 30.12
C ILE A 78 -26.66 -19.56 28.66
N THR A 79 -25.71 -18.67 28.38
CA THR A 79 -25.43 -18.17 27.06
C THR A 79 -24.66 -19.19 26.18
N SER A 80 -24.13 -20.28 26.77
CA SER A 80 -23.59 -21.41 26.00
C SER A 80 -24.66 -22.08 25.15
N VAL A 81 -25.93 -22.02 25.61
CA VAL A 81 -27.10 -22.51 24.86
C VAL A 81 -27.58 -21.40 23.91
N LYS A 82 -27.52 -21.68 22.61
CA LYS A 82 -27.83 -20.67 21.57
C LYS A 82 -29.21 -19.99 21.78
N LEU A 83 -30.19 -20.76 22.20
CA LEU A 83 -31.58 -20.27 22.41
C LEU A 83 -31.66 -19.09 23.40
N TYR A 84 -30.77 -19.03 24.39
CA TYR A 84 -30.86 -18.03 25.48
C TYR A 84 -29.94 -16.81 25.24
N ARG A 85 -29.17 -16.78 24.15
CA ARG A 85 -28.27 -15.64 23.85
C ARG A 85 -29.02 -14.35 23.59
N ASP A 86 -30.05 -14.40 22.72
CA ASP A 86 -30.87 -13.24 22.42
C ASP A 86 -31.61 -12.75 23.67
N VAL A 87 -32.19 -13.65 24.47
CA VAL A 87 -32.86 -13.32 25.72
C VAL A 87 -31.92 -12.62 26.71
N ALA A 88 -30.67 -13.09 26.81
CA ALA A 88 -29.67 -12.47 27.67
C ALA A 88 -29.32 -11.04 27.24
N ILE A 89 -29.14 -10.83 25.93
CA ILE A 89 -28.82 -9.49 25.38
C ILE A 89 -30.04 -8.55 25.58
N GLU A 90 -31.26 -9.00 25.26
CA GLU A 90 -32.48 -8.21 25.45
C GLU A 90 -32.74 -7.86 26.91
N SER A 91 -32.24 -8.69 27.83
CA SER A 91 -32.31 -8.43 29.27
C SER A 91 -31.21 -7.50 29.80
N GLY A 92 -30.36 -6.93 28.94
CA GLY A 92 -29.30 -6.00 29.33
C GLY A 92 -28.02 -6.67 29.86
N ALA A 93 -27.76 -7.95 29.52
CA ALA A 93 -26.60 -8.65 29.99
C ALA A 93 -25.30 -7.98 29.50
N MET A 94 -25.31 -7.43 28.30
CA MET A 94 -24.13 -6.82 27.66
C MET A 94 -23.67 -5.59 28.45
N GLU A 95 -24.58 -4.67 28.76
CA GLU A 95 -24.31 -3.42 29.47
C GLU A 95 -23.79 -3.70 30.89
N GLU A 96 -24.36 -4.70 31.55
CA GLU A 96 -23.96 -5.05 32.92
C GLU A 96 -22.61 -5.77 32.97
N ILE A 97 -22.34 -6.66 32.02
CA ILE A 97 -20.99 -7.27 31.87
C ILE A 97 -19.96 -6.18 31.66
N PHE A 98 -20.24 -5.20 30.80
CA PHE A 98 -19.35 -4.07 30.53
C PHE A 98 -19.10 -3.20 31.73
N SER A 99 -20.16 -2.91 32.47
CA SER A 99 -20.07 -2.21 33.76
C SER A 99 -19.22 -2.99 34.76
N CYS A 100 -19.37 -4.32 34.80
CA CYS A 100 -18.63 -5.19 35.68
C CYS A 100 -17.12 -5.22 35.33
N ILE A 101 -16.77 -5.43 34.06
CA ILE A 101 -15.39 -5.53 33.57
C ILE A 101 -14.60 -4.23 33.75
N ARG A 102 -15.27 -3.07 33.73
CA ARG A 102 -14.64 -1.75 33.95
C ARG A 102 -14.22 -1.49 35.39
N LYS A 103 -14.69 -2.28 36.36
CA LYS A 103 -14.32 -2.10 37.78
C LYS A 103 -12.85 -2.50 38.00
N SER A 104 -12.10 -1.67 38.69
CA SER A 104 -10.67 -1.90 38.98
C SER A 104 -10.42 -3.04 40.00
N THR A 105 -11.43 -3.44 40.74
CA THR A 105 -11.33 -4.43 41.87
C THR A 105 -11.82 -5.82 41.47
N ILE A 106 -12.02 -6.08 40.19
CA ILE A 106 -12.56 -7.35 39.69
C ILE A 106 -11.49 -8.45 39.72
N THR A 107 -11.87 -9.65 40.16
CA THR A 107 -10.96 -10.81 40.18
C THR A 107 -10.79 -11.42 38.80
N PRO A 108 -9.66 -12.12 38.49
CA PRO A 108 -9.44 -12.79 37.23
C PRO A 108 -10.57 -13.76 36.85
N GLU A 109 -11.14 -14.49 37.83
CA GLU A 109 -12.22 -15.44 37.62
C GLU A 109 -13.49 -14.77 37.13
N ILE A 110 -13.84 -13.61 37.68
CA ILE A 110 -15.02 -12.84 37.24
C ILE A 110 -14.76 -12.28 35.83
N LYS A 111 -13.56 -11.78 35.55
CA LYS A 111 -13.17 -11.34 34.19
C LYS A 111 -13.34 -12.47 33.18
N GLU A 112 -12.79 -13.65 33.49
CA GLU A 112 -12.88 -14.85 32.64
C GLU A 112 -14.32 -15.18 32.33
N GLN A 113 -15.21 -15.31 33.34
CA GLN A 113 -16.61 -15.69 33.13
C GLN A 113 -17.40 -14.63 32.33
N CYS A 114 -17.14 -13.36 32.58
CA CYS A 114 -17.72 -12.26 31.81
C CYS A 114 -17.28 -12.30 30.35
N LEU A 115 -15.98 -12.49 30.10
CA LEU A 115 -15.44 -12.61 28.75
C LEU A 115 -15.96 -13.87 28.05
N CYS A 116 -16.10 -15.01 28.74
CA CYS A 116 -16.70 -16.21 28.17
C CYS A 116 -18.15 -15.96 27.71
N THR A 117 -18.92 -15.13 28.42
CA THR A 117 -20.26 -14.73 27.98
C THR A 117 -20.19 -13.90 26.70
N ILE A 118 -19.25 -12.94 26.60
CA ILE A 118 -19.02 -12.16 25.37
C ILE A 118 -18.56 -13.07 24.23
N TRP A 119 -17.70 -14.06 24.52
CA TRP A 119 -17.30 -15.05 23.54
C TRP A 119 -18.48 -15.81 22.96
N ASN A 120 -19.43 -16.26 23.81
CA ASN A 120 -20.67 -16.91 23.37
C ASN A 120 -21.50 -16.02 22.43
N PHE A 121 -21.50 -14.70 22.64
CA PHE A 121 -22.15 -13.74 21.75
C PHE A 121 -21.38 -13.55 20.45
N SER A 122 -20.03 -13.54 20.49
CA SER A 122 -19.18 -13.33 19.32
C SER A 122 -19.21 -14.51 18.32
N ILE A 123 -19.51 -15.72 18.80
CA ILE A 123 -19.67 -16.90 17.93
C ILE A 123 -20.89 -16.74 17.01
N ASP A 124 -21.96 -16.09 17.47
CA ASP A 124 -23.18 -15.90 16.70
C ASP A 124 -23.06 -14.66 15.80
N GLU A 125 -23.11 -14.89 14.48
CA GLU A 125 -22.96 -13.82 13.50
C GLU A 125 -24.04 -12.72 13.63
N ASN A 126 -25.26 -13.12 13.97
CA ASN A 126 -26.37 -12.18 14.13
C ASN A 126 -26.23 -11.30 15.38
N LEU A 127 -25.48 -11.74 16.39
CA LEU A 127 -25.25 -11.01 17.63
C LEU A 127 -23.97 -10.17 17.60
N ARG A 128 -23.04 -10.55 16.74
CA ARG A 128 -21.74 -9.87 16.60
C ARG A 128 -21.88 -8.38 16.35
N TYR A 129 -22.83 -7.97 15.47
CA TYR A 129 -23.03 -6.55 15.17
C TYR A 129 -23.41 -5.69 16.37
N LYS A 130 -24.04 -6.27 17.41
CA LYS A 130 -24.39 -5.56 18.65
C LYS A 130 -23.15 -5.18 19.49
N LEU A 131 -22.03 -5.87 19.29
CA LEU A 131 -20.75 -5.56 19.93
C LEU A 131 -20.06 -4.32 19.29
N LEU A 132 -20.40 -3.97 18.04
CA LEU A 132 -19.80 -2.88 17.27
C LEU A 132 -20.18 -1.49 17.82
N GLY A 133 -21.39 -1.35 18.32
CA GLY A 133 -21.91 -0.10 18.89
C GLY A 133 -21.51 0.19 20.32
N SER A 134 -20.70 -0.69 20.92
CA SER A 134 -20.27 -0.57 22.32
C SER A 134 -18.77 -0.23 22.39
N ASP A 135 -18.38 0.61 23.36
CA ASP A 135 -16.99 0.94 23.66
C ASP A 135 -16.16 -0.27 24.18
N MET A 136 -16.51 -1.49 23.73
CA MET A 136 -15.98 -2.74 24.26
C MET A 136 -14.76 -3.28 23.54
N LEU A 137 -14.56 -2.85 22.31
CA LEU A 137 -13.39 -3.35 21.55
C LEU A 137 -12.07 -2.98 22.24
N ILE A 138 -11.98 -1.76 22.78
CA ILE A 138 -10.78 -1.29 23.49
C ILE A 138 -10.50 -2.15 24.74
N PRO A 139 -11.47 -2.42 25.66
CA PRO A 139 -11.26 -3.36 26.76
C PRO A 139 -10.89 -4.78 26.33
N ILE A 140 -11.54 -5.34 25.31
CA ILE A 140 -11.21 -6.69 24.79
C ILE A 140 -9.76 -6.74 24.31
N VAL A 141 -9.34 -5.77 23.49
CA VAL A 141 -7.96 -5.66 23.01
C VAL A 141 -6.98 -5.45 24.17
N ARG A 142 -7.38 -4.74 25.24
CA ARG A 142 -6.54 -4.56 26.43
C ARG A 142 -6.35 -5.87 27.21
N PHE A 143 -7.34 -6.76 27.28
CA PHE A 143 -7.23 -8.05 27.95
C PHE A 143 -6.28 -9.05 27.25
N LEU A 144 -5.87 -8.78 26.01
CA LEU A 144 -4.80 -9.54 25.38
C LEU A 144 -3.46 -9.42 26.14
N ASP A 145 -3.28 -8.39 26.96
CA ASP A 145 -2.10 -8.19 27.82
C ASP A 145 -2.41 -8.43 29.31
N ASP A 146 -3.57 -9.00 29.68
CA ASP A 146 -3.90 -9.29 31.08
C ASP A 146 -2.84 -10.23 31.70
N GLU A 147 -2.67 -10.16 33.01
CA GLU A 147 -1.70 -11.03 33.71
C GLU A 147 -2.17 -12.49 33.70
N ASP A 148 -3.47 -12.72 33.78
CA ASP A 148 -4.06 -14.06 33.79
C ASP A 148 -4.14 -14.66 32.39
N ILE A 149 -3.63 -15.89 32.24
CA ILE A 149 -3.54 -16.59 30.96
C ILE A 149 -4.91 -16.99 30.39
N LYS A 150 -5.87 -17.32 31.27
CA LYS A 150 -7.24 -17.68 30.84
C LYS A 150 -8.00 -16.47 30.32
N VAL A 151 -7.79 -15.31 30.95
CA VAL A 151 -8.34 -14.03 30.48
C VAL A 151 -7.78 -13.72 29.11
N LYS A 152 -6.47 -13.88 28.88
CA LYS A 152 -5.83 -13.71 27.56
C LYS A 152 -6.41 -14.68 26.53
N GLU A 153 -6.58 -15.94 26.90
CA GLU A 153 -7.10 -16.98 25.99
C GLU A 153 -8.51 -16.64 25.50
N VAL A 154 -9.39 -16.25 26.42
CA VAL A 154 -10.75 -15.87 26.04
C VAL A 154 -10.77 -14.58 25.21
N ALA A 155 -9.95 -13.58 25.58
CA ALA A 155 -9.84 -12.34 24.79
C ALA A 155 -9.30 -12.60 23.38
N ALA A 156 -8.30 -13.48 23.21
CA ALA A 156 -7.81 -13.90 21.91
C ALA A 156 -8.88 -14.63 21.08
N SER A 157 -9.66 -15.50 21.74
CA SER A 157 -10.77 -16.21 21.09
C SER A 157 -11.88 -15.25 20.63
N ILE A 158 -12.27 -14.28 21.45
CA ILE A 158 -13.22 -13.24 21.06
C ILE A 158 -12.69 -12.46 19.84
N THR A 159 -11.43 -12.02 19.90
CA THR A 159 -10.78 -11.28 18.81
C THR A 159 -10.79 -12.09 17.51
N SER A 160 -10.50 -13.39 17.58
CA SER A 160 -10.53 -14.30 16.43
C SER A 160 -11.92 -14.40 15.77
N TYR A 161 -13.00 -14.37 16.55
CA TYR A 161 -14.35 -14.34 16.00
C TYR A 161 -14.75 -12.97 15.45
N LEU A 162 -14.31 -11.89 16.09
CA LEU A 162 -14.58 -10.54 15.60
C LEU A 162 -13.90 -10.27 14.26
N THR A 163 -12.66 -10.73 14.07
CA THR A 163 -11.92 -10.56 12.80
C THR A 163 -12.52 -11.33 11.62
N LEU A 164 -13.44 -12.28 11.82
CA LEU A 164 -14.19 -12.89 10.72
C LEU A 164 -15.13 -11.91 9.98
N SER A 165 -15.41 -10.76 10.56
CA SER A 165 -16.25 -9.73 9.95
C SER A 165 -15.43 -8.47 9.65
N HIS A 166 -15.28 -8.13 8.37
CA HIS A 166 -14.49 -6.96 7.92
C HIS A 166 -14.90 -5.63 8.59
N SER A 167 -16.18 -5.51 9.00
CA SER A 167 -16.67 -4.31 9.71
C SER A 167 -15.95 -4.00 11.02
N TYR A 168 -15.27 -4.99 11.62
CA TYR A 168 -14.52 -4.81 12.86
C TYR A 168 -13.03 -4.49 12.64
N HIS A 169 -12.51 -4.73 11.44
CA HIS A 169 -11.08 -4.62 11.18
C HIS A 169 -10.54 -3.24 11.55
N GLY A 170 -11.16 -2.17 11.05
CA GLY A 170 -10.76 -0.79 11.35
C GLY A 170 -10.72 -0.49 12.84
N ALA A 171 -11.83 -0.76 13.54
CA ALA A 171 -11.95 -0.48 14.97
C ALA A 171 -10.99 -1.31 15.84
N LEU A 172 -10.72 -2.56 15.48
CA LEU A 172 -9.73 -3.40 16.16
C LEU A 172 -8.31 -2.89 15.94
N VAL A 173 -7.97 -2.48 14.72
CA VAL A 173 -6.66 -1.93 14.39
C VAL A 173 -6.43 -0.58 15.08
N GLU A 174 -7.44 0.30 15.12
CA GLU A 174 -7.39 1.55 15.88
C GLU A 174 -7.22 1.31 17.40
N ALA A 175 -7.82 0.23 17.93
CA ALA A 175 -7.59 -0.19 19.33
C ALA A 175 -6.20 -0.77 19.58
N GLY A 176 -5.35 -0.92 18.55
CA GLY A 176 -3.98 -1.43 18.67
C GLY A 176 -3.87 -2.95 18.78
N VAL A 177 -4.74 -3.70 18.12
CA VAL A 177 -4.80 -5.17 18.21
C VAL A 177 -3.56 -5.84 17.59
N ILE A 178 -3.04 -5.33 16.44
CA ILE A 178 -1.94 -5.97 15.69
C ILE A 178 -0.70 -6.21 16.54
N PRO A 179 -0.07 -5.20 17.19
CA PRO A 179 1.15 -5.43 17.97
C PRO A 179 0.95 -6.41 19.12
N LYS A 180 -0.23 -6.44 19.73
CA LYS A 180 -0.55 -7.37 20.82
C LYS A 180 -0.66 -8.82 20.34
N LEU A 181 -1.36 -9.05 19.21
CA LEU A 181 -1.45 -10.37 18.60
C LEU A 181 -0.08 -10.87 18.14
N VAL A 182 0.77 -10.00 17.59
CA VAL A 182 2.16 -10.34 17.23
C VAL A 182 2.94 -10.76 18.46
N HIS A 183 2.86 -10.02 19.57
CA HIS A 183 3.52 -10.37 20.82
C HIS A 183 3.07 -11.74 21.36
N LEU A 184 1.76 -11.99 21.35
CA LEU A 184 1.19 -13.29 21.78
C LEU A 184 1.65 -14.44 20.89
N LEU A 185 1.76 -14.22 19.58
CA LEU A 185 2.23 -15.23 18.64
C LEU A 185 3.70 -15.61 18.85
N GLN A 186 4.54 -14.67 19.27
CA GLN A 186 5.98 -14.85 19.51
C GLN A 186 6.30 -15.53 20.86
N THR A 187 5.35 -15.58 21.80
CA THR A 187 5.55 -16.19 23.11
C THR A 187 5.75 -17.70 22.96
N LYS A 188 6.84 -18.24 23.52
CA LYS A 188 7.25 -19.65 23.32
C LYS A 188 6.69 -20.64 24.34
N ASP A 189 5.97 -20.16 25.35
CA ASP A 189 5.41 -20.96 26.41
C ASP A 189 4.35 -21.94 25.89
N ASP A 190 4.37 -23.20 26.35
CA ASP A 190 3.43 -24.23 25.91
C ASP A 190 1.98 -23.93 26.31
N ASP A 191 1.79 -23.26 27.42
CA ASP A 191 0.47 -22.84 27.92
C ASP A 191 -0.22 -21.85 26.95
N TYR A 192 0.54 -21.16 26.08
CA TYR A 192 0.04 -20.24 25.09
C TYR A 192 -0.38 -20.88 23.76
N LYS A 193 -0.49 -22.20 23.68
CA LYS A 193 -0.79 -22.92 22.42
C LYS A 193 -2.11 -22.47 21.77
N ILE A 194 -3.18 -22.35 22.59
CA ILE A 194 -4.50 -21.90 22.10
C ILE A 194 -4.44 -20.41 21.72
N ILE A 195 -3.84 -19.60 22.58
CA ILE A 195 -3.67 -18.17 22.36
C ILE A 195 -2.93 -17.90 21.04
N ARG A 196 -1.82 -18.60 20.79
CA ARG A 196 -1.07 -18.51 19.52
C ARG A 196 -1.90 -18.91 18.31
N LYS A 197 -2.75 -19.93 18.46
CA LYS A 197 -3.64 -20.36 17.37
C LYS A 197 -4.65 -19.28 17.03
N GLU A 198 -5.33 -18.73 18.04
CA GLU A 198 -6.35 -17.68 17.85
C GLU A 198 -5.72 -16.35 17.38
N ALA A 199 -4.55 -15.97 17.90
CA ALA A 199 -3.80 -14.81 17.44
C ALA A 199 -3.38 -14.95 15.98
N ARG A 200 -2.92 -16.14 15.56
CA ARG A 200 -2.58 -16.42 14.16
C ARG A 200 -3.82 -16.31 13.26
N SER A 201 -4.94 -16.90 13.66
CA SER A 201 -6.19 -16.83 12.91
C SER A 201 -6.63 -15.37 12.71
N SER A 202 -6.61 -14.56 13.79
CA SER A 202 -6.95 -13.14 13.72
C SER A 202 -6.04 -12.35 12.77
N LEU A 203 -4.73 -12.60 12.82
CA LEU A 203 -3.77 -11.91 11.94
C LEU A 203 -3.93 -12.33 10.48
N VAL A 204 -4.27 -13.62 10.19
CA VAL A 204 -4.56 -14.08 8.82
C VAL A 204 -5.78 -13.35 8.27
N GLU A 205 -6.86 -13.24 9.04
CA GLU A 205 -8.08 -12.54 8.61
C GLU A 205 -7.81 -11.03 8.39
N LEU A 206 -7.12 -10.36 9.33
CA LEU A 206 -6.74 -8.95 9.18
C LEU A 206 -5.84 -8.72 7.97
N SER A 207 -4.99 -9.68 7.61
CA SER A 207 -4.09 -9.59 6.44
C SER A 207 -4.80 -9.69 5.08
N THR A 208 -6.12 -9.83 5.04
CA THR A 208 -6.90 -9.78 3.79
C THR A 208 -7.06 -8.36 3.25
N ASP A 209 -6.90 -7.35 4.08
CA ASP A 209 -6.84 -5.96 3.69
C ASP A 209 -5.39 -5.51 3.50
N ASP A 210 -5.08 -4.90 2.36
CA ASP A 210 -3.72 -4.51 1.97
C ASP A 210 -3.09 -3.53 2.98
N SER A 211 -3.88 -2.61 3.54
CA SER A 211 -3.41 -1.61 4.50
C SER A 211 -2.97 -2.28 5.81
N TYR A 212 -3.76 -3.23 6.30
CA TYR A 212 -3.44 -3.96 7.54
C TYR A 212 -2.37 -5.02 7.30
N HIS A 213 -2.33 -5.62 6.09
CA HIS A 213 -1.25 -6.51 5.69
C HIS A 213 0.11 -5.82 5.77
N ALA A 214 0.21 -4.59 5.25
CA ALA A 214 1.44 -3.80 5.35
C ALA A 214 1.87 -3.58 6.81
N LEU A 215 0.93 -3.23 7.71
CA LEU A 215 1.22 -3.08 9.14
C LEU A 215 1.71 -4.39 9.79
N ILE A 216 1.16 -5.54 9.39
CA ILE A 216 1.56 -6.86 9.90
C ILE A 216 2.98 -7.21 9.41
N VAL A 217 3.30 -6.91 8.15
CA VAL A 217 4.65 -7.11 7.59
C VAL A 217 5.68 -6.21 8.30
N ASP A 218 5.34 -4.97 8.60
CA ASP A 218 6.22 -4.06 9.35
C ASP A 218 6.48 -4.55 10.79
N GLN A 219 5.57 -5.37 11.36
CA GLN A 219 5.80 -6.07 12.63
C GLN A 219 6.66 -7.35 12.45
N GLY A 220 7.17 -7.63 11.26
CA GLY A 220 8.04 -8.75 10.99
C GLY A 220 7.33 -10.10 10.76
N LEU A 221 6.09 -10.08 10.31
CA LEU A 221 5.31 -11.27 9.99
C LEU A 221 4.91 -11.30 8.51
N VAL A 222 4.91 -12.46 7.90
CA VAL A 222 4.58 -12.66 6.48
C VAL A 222 3.44 -13.67 6.34
N ARG A 223 2.47 -13.34 5.51
CA ARG A 223 1.35 -14.23 5.13
C ARG A 223 1.82 -15.25 4.10
N ILE A 224 1.53 -16.52 4.33
CA ILE A 224 2.03 -17.65 3.53
C ILE A 224 0.87 -18.56 3.14
N PRO A 225 0.75 -18.92 1.85
CA PRO A 225 -0.23 -19.90 1.43
C PRO A 225 0.11 -21.30 1.98
N LEU A 226 -0.89 -22.01 2.45
CA LEU A 226 -0.77 -23.44 2.79
C LEU A 226 -0.82 -24.25 1.49
N VAL A 227 0.07 -25.22 1.41
CA VAL A 227 0.24 -26.06 0.21
C VAL A 227 -0.11 -27.50 0.56
N GLY A 228 -0.99 -28.09 -0.20
CA GLY A 228 -1.45 -29.46 0.02
C GLY A 228 -0.34 -30.53 -0.19
N SER A 229 -0.51 -31.68 0.41
CA SER A 229 0.48 -32.78 0.36
C SER A 229 0.79 -33.28 -1.07
N SER A 230 -0.14 -33.10 -2.01
CA SER A 230 0.03 -33.45 -3.42
C SER A 230 1.11 -32.62 -4.11
N ALA A 231 1.25 -31.35 -3.77
CA ALA A 231 2.25 -30.47 -4.33
C ALA A 231 3.69 -30.92 -4.03
N TYR A 232 3.89 -31.61 -2.88
CA TYR A 232 5.20 -32.13 -2.49
C TYR A 232 5.55 -33.46 -3.13
N LYS A 233 4.57 -34.28 -3.53
CA LYS A 233 4.82 -35.56 -4.20
C LYS A 233 5.49 -35.37 -5.55
N ALA A 234 5.24 -34.26 -6.20
CA ALA A 234 5.83 -33.84 -7.49
C ALA A 234 7.16 -33.11 -7.36
N PHE A 235 7.58 -32.73 -6.14
CA PHE A 235 8.78 -31.93 -5.92
C PHE A 235 10.06 -32.70 -6.29
N ARG A 236 10.78 -32.20 -7.28
CA ARG A 236 12.11 -32.67 -7.67
C ARG A 236 13.14 -31.59 -7.33
N PRO A 237 13.88 -31.73 -6.21
CA PRO A 237 14.85 -30.73 -5.79
C PRO A 237 15.98 -30.62 -6.82
N GLN A 238 16.31 -29.39 -7.19
CA GLN A 238 17.55 -29.12 -7.91
C GLN A 238 18.69 -28.97 -6.91
N PRO A 239 19.91 -29.51 -7.17
CA PRO A 239 21.01 -29.54 -6.21
C PRO A 239 21.49 -28.17 -5.71
N HIS A 240 21.16 -27.08 -6.41
CA HIS A 240 21.62 -25.71 -6.12
C HIS A 240 20.55 -24.74 -5.65
N SER A 241 19.34 -25.20 -5.30
CA SER A 241 18.19 -24.34 -5.00
C SER A 241 17.82 -24.25 -3.51
N TRP A 242 18.78 -24.33 -2.61
CA TRP A 242 18.49 -24.04 -1.21
C TRP A 242 18.43 -22.53 -0.99
N PRO A 243 17.31 -22.02 -0.50
CA PRO A 243 17.28 -20.63 -0.07
C PRO A 243 18.18 -20.48 1.17
N SER A 244 19.09 -19.51 1.13
CA SER A 244 19.77 -19.00 2.32
C SER A 244 18.83 -18.04 3.06
N PHE A 245 18.99 -17.93 4.37
CA PHE A 245 18.30 -16.87 5.10
C PHE A 245 18.81 -15.50 4.64
N PRO A 246 17.96 -14.45 4.73
CA PRO A 246 18.34 -13.10 4.35
C PRO A 246 19.54 -12.51 5.11
N ASP A 247 19.84 -13.03 6.30
CA ASP A 247 21.02 -12.68 7.11
C ASP A 247 22.29 -13.42 6.71
N GLY A 248 22.26 -14.21 5.63
CA GLY A 248 23.39 -15.03 5.19
C GLY A 248 23.61 -16.29 6.03
N SER A 249 22.79 -16.56 7.04
CA SER A 249 22.88 -17.80 7.82
C SER A 249 22.29 -18.98 7.04
N GLU A 250 22.96 -20.12 7.11
CA GLU A 250 22.40 -21.36 6.58
C GLU A 250 21.29 -21.88 7.50
N ILE A 251 20.23 -22.45 6.91
CA ILE A 251 19.12 -23.08 7.65
C ILE A 251 19.71 -24.15 8.57
N GLN A 252 19.66 -23.92 9.89
CA GLN A 252 20.18 -24.85 10.86
C GLN A 252 19.45 -26.19 10.78
N ARG A 253 20.16 -27.21 10.35
CA ARG A 253 19.62 -28.54 10.04
C ARG A 253 19.42 -29.44 11.26
N SER A 254 20.04 -29.12 12.39
CA SER A 254 19.75 -29.71 13.69
C SER A 254 20.41 -28.92 14.82
N SER A 255 19.78 -28.93 15.99
CA SER A 255 20.29 -28.29 17.22
C SER A 255 21.39 -29.08 17.94
N ARG A 256 21.91 -30.17 17.37
CA ARG A 256 23.01 -30.95 17.95
C ARG A 256 24.23 -30.92 17.03
N PRO A 257 25.39 -30.51 17.54
CA PRO A 257 26.63 -30.65 16.78
C PRO A 257 26.85 -32.13 16.46
N SER A 258 26.83 -32.46 15.14
CA SER A 258 27.15 -33.81 14.71
C SER A 258 28.64 -33.88 14.35
N LYS A 259 29.25 -35.06 14.50
CA LYS A 259 30.63 -35.36 14.07
C LYS A 259 30.81 -35.30 12.56
N TYR A 260 29.73 -35.18 11.80
CA TYR A 260 29.71 -35.24 10.35
C TYR A 260 29.30 -33.88 9.78
N GLY A 261 29.90 -33.50 8.67
CA GLY A 261 29.51 -32.28 7.96
C GLY A 261 28.06 -32.36 7.50
N ALA A 262 27.39 -31.22 7.40
CA ALA A 262 25.98 -31.14 7.01
C ALA A 262 25.71 -31.80 5.63
N THR A 263 26.68 -31.73 4.72
CA THR A 263 26.63 -32.36 3.40
C THR A 263 26.72 -33.89 3.47
N GLU A 264 27.57 -34.42 4.35
CA GLU A 264 27.75 -35.88 4.56
C GLU A 264 26.52 -36.50 5.23
N LEU A 265 25.92 -35.79 6.18
CA LEU A 265 24.64 -36.23 6.81
C LEU A 265 23.47 -36.16 5.84
N LEU A 266 23.43 -35.16 4.98
CA LEU A 266 22.42 -35.00 3.94
C LEU A 266 22.50 -36.13 2.90
N LEU A 267 23.72 -36.52 2.51
CA LEU A 267 23.97 -37.57 1.55
C LEU A 267 23.90 -38.98 2.18
N GLY A 268 23.77 -39.09 3.54
CA GLY A 268 23.79 -40.36 4.26
C GLY A 268 25.08 -41.11 4.08
N LEU A 269 26.17 -40.41 3.78
CA LEU A 269 27.48 -41.00 3.61
C LEU A 269 28.08 -41.30 4.97
N ILE A 270 28.22 -42.58 5.28
CA ILE A 270 28.99 -43.02 6.44
C ILE A 270 30.47 -42.92 6.02
N PRO A 271 31.36 -42.31 6.81
CA PRO A 271 32.75 -42.02 6.42
C PRO A 271 33.60 -43.21 6.05
N ASN A 272 33.11 -44.42 6.25
CA ASN A 272 33.86 -45.66 6.04
C ASN A 272 33.67 -46.32 4.65
N GLU A 273 32.79 -45.80 3.79
CA GLU A 273 32.62 -46.33 2.43
C GLU A 273 33.28 -45.41 1.37
N LYS A 274 34.59 -45.42 1.31
CA LYS A 274 35.42 -44.57 0.42
C LYS A 274 35.44 -45.01 -1.05
N LYS A 275 34.54 -45.79 -1.62
CA LYS A 275 34.73 -46.33 -2.97
C LYS A 275 33.52 -46.45 -3.91
N ALA A 276 32.47 -45.68 -3.75
CA ALA A 276 31.48 -45.61 -4.83
C ALA A 276 31.03 -44.14 -4.97
N GLU A 277 31.08 -43.60 -6.21
CA GLU A 277 30.37 -42.36 -6.52
C GLU A 277 28.87 -42.61 -6.22
N PRO A 278 28.24 -41.77 -5.39
CA PRO A 278 26.85 -41.96 -5.04
C PRO A 278 25.98 -41.79 -6.29
N ASP A 279 25.12 -42.78 -6.53
CA ASP A 279 24.15 -42.81 -7.60
C ASP A 279 23.30 -41.50 -7.54
N GLU A 280 23.24 -40.77 -8.65
CA GLU A 280 22.56 -39.49 -8.77
C GLU A 280 21.08 -39.59 -8.34
N ALA A 281 20.42 -40.71 -8.60
CA ALA A 281 19.08 -41.01 -8.14
C ALA A 281 18.98 -41.10 -6.60
N LYS A 282 20.02 -41.62 -5.95
CA LYS A 282 20.10 -41.71 -4.49
C LYS A 282 20.30 -40.35 -3.84
N ILE A 283 21.16 -39.50 -4.44
CA ILE A 283 21.38 -38.13 -4.02
C ILE A 283 20.07 -37.32 -4.12
N ASN A 284 19.38 -37.38 -5.26
CA ASN A 284 18.10 -36.70 -5.49
C ASN A 284 17.00 -37.16 -4.54
N ALA A 285 16.92 -38.47 -4.24
CA ALA A 285 15.97 -39.00 -3.28
C ALA A 285 16.23 -38.53 -1.83
N MET A 286 17.51 -38.31 -1.48
CA MET A 286 17.89 -37.85 -0.14
C MET A 286 17.66 -36.35 0.02
N ILE A 287 17.95 -35.54 -0.99
CA ILE A 287 17.62 -34.11 -1.05
C ILE A 287 16.10 -33.95 -0.98
N GLY A 288 15.33 -34.75 -1.69
CA GLY A 288 13.87 -34.76 -1.64
C GLY A 288 13.31 -35.06 -0.24
N ARG A 289 13.86 -36.06 0.46
CA ARG A 289 13.46 -36.36 1.85
C ARG A 289 13.84 -35.24 2.83
N SER A 290 15.01 -34.68 2.67
CA SER A 290 15.45 -33.55 3.53
C SER A 290 14.55 -32.34 3.35
N ASN A 291 14.16 -32.01 2.12
CA ASN A 291 13.27 -30.92 1.82
C ASN A 291 11.84 -31.20 2.35
N GLN A 292 11.33 -32.42 2.22
CA GLN A 292 10.06 -32.82 2.84
C GLN A 292 10.09 -32.68 4.36
N GLN A 293 11.18 -33.09 5.02
CA GLN A 293 11.34 -32.93 6.46
C GLN A 293 11.43 -31.44 6.86
N PHE A 294 12.12 -30.65 6.08
CA PHE A 294 12.17 -29.20 6.28
C PHE A 294 10.78 -28.57 6.17
N LEU A 295 10.06 -28.88 5.10
CA LEU A 295 8.72 -28.37 4.84
C LEU A 295 7.70 -28.83 5.89
N ALA A 296 7.82 -30.07 6.40
CA ALA A 296 7.02 -30.55 7.51
C ALA A 296 7.34 -29.83 8.83
N ARG A 297 8.63 -29.55 9.09
CA ARG A 297 9.07 -28.84 10.30
C ARG A 297 8.61 -27.37 10.31
N VAL A 298 8.59 -26.72 9.17
CA VAL A 298 8.13 -25.33 9.00
C VAL A 298 6.60 -25.25 8.95
N GLY A 299 5.89 -26.40 9.05
CA GLY A 299 4.42 -26.46 9.00
C GLY A 299 3.86 -26.10 7.62
N ALA A 300 4.62 -26.36 6.55
CA ALA A 300 4.23 -26.12 5.18
C ALA A 300 3.31 -27.21 4.61
N ILE A 301 3.30 -28.36 5.22
CA ILE A 301 2.47 -29.50 4.82
C ILE A 301 1.23 -29.49 5.70
N GLU A 302 0.06 -29.29 5.09
CA GLU A 302 -1.18 -29.76 5.69
C GLU A 302 -1.16 -31.27 5.63
N PHE A 303 -1.20 -31.91 6.78
CA PHE A 303 -1.58 -33.29 6.84
C PHE A 303 -3.06 -33.35 6.46
N ASP A 304 -3.40 -34.05 5.38
CA ASP A 304 -4.76 -34.40 5.03
C ASP A 304 -5.36 -35.17 6.21
N TYR A 305 -6.00 -34.49 7.15
CA TYR A 305 -6.91 -35.11 8.07
C TYR A 305 -8.17 -35.43 7.27
N GLU A 306 -8.16 -36.57 6.61
CA GLU A 306 -9.38 -37.19 6.09
C GLU A 306 -10.35 -37.36 7.29
N GLY A 307 -11.32 -36.48 7.38
CA GLY A 307 -12.44 -36.64 8.30
C GLY A 307 -12.70 -35.50 9.26
N LYS A 308 -12.95 -34.30 8.75
CA LYS A 308 -13.87 -33.34 9.39
C LYS A 308 -14.41 -32.35 8.37
N GLU A 309 -15.25 -32.82 7.49
CA GLU A 309 -16.38 -32.01 7.04
C GLU A 309 -17.33 -31.86 8.23
N GLN A 310 -17.27 -30.75 8.94
CA GLN A 310 -18.37 -30.21 9.73
C GLN A 310 -17.87 -29.07 10.64
N SER A 311 -17.79 -27.88 10.09
CA SER A 311 -18.33 -26.68 10.76
C SER A 311 -18.28 -25.56 9.73
N GLY A 312 -19.43 -24.98 9.43
CA GLY A 312 -19.59 -23.88 8.49
C GLY A 312 -19.01 -22.57 9.03
N SER A 313 -17.70 -22.54 9.14
CA SER A 313 -16.94 -21.33 9.43
C SER A 313 -16.16 -21.02 8.16
N GLN A 314 -16.47 -19.89 7.53
CA GLN A 314 -15.72 -19.32 6.42
C GLN A 314 -14.37 -18.78 6.92
N ARG A 315 -13.52 -19.63 7.51
CA ARG A 315 -12.17 -19.24 7.88
C ARG A 315 -11.26 -19.39 6.65
N ASN A 316 -10.34 -18.43 6.47
CA ASN A 316 -9.29 -18.49 5.46
C ASN A 316 -8.21 -19.55 5.83
N ASP A 317 -8.63 -20.82 5.94
CA ASP A 317 -7.78 -21.96 6.32
C ASP A 317 -6.68 -22.26 5.29
N HIS A 318 -6.62 -21.48 4.20
CA HIS A 318 -5.61 -21.65 3.12
C HIS A 318 -4.33 -20.86 3.32
N TYR A 319 -4.24 -20.03 4.38
CA TYR A 319 -3.08 -19.20 4.67
C TYR A 319 -2.64 -19.34 6.13
N THR A 320 -1.36 -19.06 6.37
CA THR A 320 -0.78 -18.94 7.71
C THR A 320 0.11 -17.72 7.77
N ILE A 321 0.50 -17.32 8.98
CA ILE A 321 1.44 -16.22 9.21
C ILE A 321 2.65 -16.75 9.94
N LEU A 322 3.85 -16.39 9.45
CA LEU A 322 5.14 -16.78 10.01
C LEU A 322 6.04 -15.56 10.21
N PRO A 323 7.05 -15.63 11.09
CA PRO A 323 8.14 -14.67 11.14
C PRO A 323 8.78 -14.51 9.76
N TRP A 324 9.20 -13.30 9.42
CA TRP A 324 9.68 -12.97 8.08
C TRP A 324 10.82 -13.87 7.58
N ILE A 325 11.76 -14.24 8.47
CA ILE A 325 12.89 -15.13 8.13
C ILE A 325 12.38 -16.48 7.59
N ASP A 326 11.49 -17.14 8.34
CA ASP A 326 10.89 -18.41 7.94
C ASP A 326 9.95 -18.23 6.75
N GLY A 327 9.24 -17.10 6.71
CA GLY A 327 8.28 -16.74 5.67
C GLY A 327 8.92 -16.57 4.31
N VAL A 328 9.99 -15.78 4.21
CA VAL A 328 10.76 -15.56 2.99
C VAL A 328 11.33 -16.86 2.45
N ALA A 329 12.00 -17.65 3.29
CA ALA A 329 12.57 -18.93 2.89
C ALA A 329 11.49 -19.89 2.36
N ARG A 330 10.33 -19.91 3.01
CA ARG A 330 9.22 -20.77 2.60
C ARG A 330 8.57 -20.35 1.29
N LEU A 331 8.31 -19.06 1.09
CA LEU A 331 7.74 -18.55 -0.16
C LEU A 331 8.65 -18.86 -1.35
N VAL A 332 9.97 -18.66 -1.17
CA VAL A 332 10.96 -18.99 -2.21
C VAL A 332 11.00 -20.49 -2.53
N LEU A 333 10.80 -21.34 -1.53
CA LEU A 333 10.67 -22.80 -1.79
C LEU A 333 9.40 -23.14 -2.55
N ILE A 334 8.26 -22.55 -2.21
CA ILE A 334 6.97 -22.84 -2.85
C ILE A 334 6.98 -22.43 -4.33
N ILE A 335 7.58 -21.30 -4.71
CA ILE A 335 7.71 -20.92 -6.12
C ILE A 335 8.58 -21.88 -6.94
N GLY A 336 9.38 -22.72 -6.30
CA GLY A 336 10.17 -23.78 -6.94
C GLY A 336 9.42 -25.12 -7.09
N LEU A 337 8.17 -25.23 -6.64
CA LEU A 337 7.34 -26.44 -6.79
C LEU A 337 6.81 -26.58 -8.22
N GLN A 338 6.07 -27.68 -8.49
CA GLN A 338 5.42 -27.92 -9.79
C GLN A 338 3.89 -27.67 -9.75
N ASP A 339 3.35 -27.28 -8.59
CA ASP A 339 1.93 -27.02 -8.43
C ASP A 339 1.61 -25.57 -8.83
N VAL A 340 0.88 -25.39 -9.93
CA VAL A 340 0.52 -24.11 -10.53
C VAL A 340 -0.18 -23.18 -9.52
N SER A 341 -1.14 -23.72 -8.75
CA SER A 341 -1.89 -22.93 -7.78
C SER A 341 -1.02 -22.46 -6.62
N ALA A 342 -0.13 -23.34 -6.12
CA ALA A 342 0.80 -23.01 -5.06
C ALA A 342 1.82 -21.95 -5.49
N ILE A 343 2.38 -22.10 -6.70
CA ILE A 343 3.34 -21.15 -7.28
C ILE A 343 2.70 -19.76 -7.41
N ALA A 344 1.52 -19.68 -8.03
CA ALA A 344 0.83 -18.41 -8.23
C ALA A 344 0.51 -17.71 -6.90
N LYS A 345 -0.03 -18.45 -5.92
CA LYS A 345 -0.31 -17.90 -4.58
C LYS A 345 0.95 -17.44 -3.85
N ALA A 346 2.05 -18.17 -3.97
CA ALA A 346 3.31 -17.80 -3.33
C ALA A 346 3.96 -16.60 -4.01
N ALA A 347 3.90 -16.50 -5.34
CA ALA A 347 4.38 -15.34 -6.07
C ALA A 347 3.58 -14.07 -5.70
N HIS A 348 2.24 -14.16 -5.61
CA HIS A 348 1.42 -13.08 -5.09
C HIS A 348 1.83 -12.68 -3.67
N ALA A 349 1.99 -13.66 -2.77
CA ALA A 349 2.39 -13.39 -1.39
C ALA A 349 3.78 -12.73 -1.28
N ILE A 350 4.70 -13.01 -2.19
CA ILE A 350 6.01 -12.31 -2.30
C ILE A 350 5.77 -10.84 -2.66
N GLY A 351 4.90 -10.57 -3.64
CA GLY A 351 4.54 -9.21 -4.02
C GLY A 351 3.92 -8.43 -2.87
N ASP A 352 2.91 -9.02 -2.22
CA ASP A 352 2.19 -8.43 -1.09
C ASP A 352 3.12 -8.14 0.10
N ALA A 353 4.07 -9.04 0.38
CA ALA A 353 5.05 -8.88 1.45
C ALA A 353 6.18 -7.89 1.11
N SER A 354 6.31 -7.44 -0.13
CA SER A 354 7.37 -6.52 -0.58
C SER A 354 7.08 -5.05 -0.27
N VAL A 355 6.53 -4.76 0.92
CA VAL A 355 6.06 -3.42 1.33
C VAL A 355 7.19 -2.44 1.60
N ASN A 356 8.31 -2.90 2.15
CA ASN A 356 9.46 -2.07 2.51
C ASN A 356 10.78 -2.58 1.91
N GLU A 357 11.82 -1.74 1.98
CA GLU A 357 13.13 -2.05 1.38
C GLU A 357 13.79 -3.28 2.01
N HIS A 358 13.61 -3.48 3.31
CA HIS A 358 14.14 -4.64 4.00
C HIS A 358 13.56 -5.95 3.43
N MET A 359 12.25 -6.03 3.25
CA MET A 359 11.60 -7.20 2.69
C MET A 359 12.00 -7.45 1.23
N ARG A 360 12.10 -6.40 0.40
CA ARG A 360 12.54 -6.52 -1.00
C ARG A 360 13.95 -7.09 -1.10
N THR A 361 14.89 -6.58 -0.29
CA THR A 361 16.26 -7.09 -0.24
C THR A 361 16.33 -8.51 0.30
N SER A 362 15.54 -8.86 1.32
CA SER A 362 15.47 -10.21 1.88
C SER A 362 15.01 -11.25 0.84
N PHE A 363 13.97 -10.93 0.06
CA PHE A 363 13.54 -11.81 -1.05
C PHE A 363 14.59 -11.92 -2.16
N MET A 364 15.27 -10.83 -2.48
CA MET A 364 16.35 -10.83 -3.46
C MET A 364 17.50 -11.74 -3.01
N GLU A 365 17.96 -11.61 -1.76
CA GLU A 365 19.05 -12.42 -1.18
C GLU A 365 18.66 -13.89 -1.07
N ALA A 366 17.40 -14.19 -0.78
CA ALA A 366 16.87 -15.55 -0.79
C ALA A 366 16.73 -16.17 -2.18
N GLY A 367 17.03 -15.42 -3.26
CA GLY A 367 17.01 -15.93 -4.63
C GLY A 367 15.67 -15.90 -5.34
N ALA A 368 14.67 -15.17 -4.79
CA ALA A 368 13.34 -15.06 -5.38
C ALA A 368 13.38 -14.48 -6.81
N VAL A 369 14.23 -13.48 -7.05
CA VAL A 369 14.31 -12.75 -8.34
C VAL A 369 14.55 -13.70 -9.50
N LYS A 370 15.56 -14.58 -9.40
CA LYS A 370 15.87 -15.55 -10.46
C LYS A 370 14.73 -16.50 -10.75
N SER A 371 14.11 -17.04 -9.70
CA SER A 371 13.00 -17.97 -9.85
C SER A 371 11.78 -17.28 -10.48
N LEU A 372 11.45 -16.06 -10.07
CA LEU A 372 10.34 -15.28 -10.62
C LEU A 372 10.58 -14.91 -12.09
N LEU A 373 11.81 -14.55 -12.48
CA LEU A 373 12.16 -14.28 -13.88
C LEU A 373 11.91 -15.51 -14.77
N GLN A 374 12.29 -16.71 -14.32
CA GLN A 374 12.03 -17.95 -15.04
C GLN A 374 10.53 -18.25 -15.16
N LEU A 375 9.73 -17.94 -14.14
CA LEU A 375 8.29 -18.15 -14.12
C LEU A 375 7.53 -17.19 -15.04
N LEU A 376 8.11 -16.08 -15.51
CA LEU A 376 7.50 -15.23 -16.53
C LEU A 376 7.24 -15.96 -17.85
N MET A 377 7.99 -17.02 -18.14
CA MET A 377 7.85 -17.86 -19.34
C MET A 377 7.07 -19.16 -19.06
N HIS A 378 6.39 -19.26 -17.91
CA HIS A 378 5.60 -20.44 -17.56
C HIS A 378 4.41 -20.63 -18.50
N ASN A 379 3.97 -21.86 -18.75
CA ASN A 379 2.85 -22.15 -19.64
C ASN A 379 1.51 -21.61 -19.13
N ASP A 380 1.33 -21.58 -17.80
CA ASP A 380 0.09 -21.15 -17.16
C ASP A 380 0.06 -19.62 -16.94
N VAL A 381 -1.00 -18.97 -17.41
CA VAL A 381 -1.21 -17.51 -17.31
C VAL A 381 -1.19 -17.01 -15.84
N PRO A 382 -1.92 -17.63 -14.88
CA PRO A 382 -1.91 -17.16 -13.49
C PRO A 382 -0.51 -17.13 -12.86
N VAL A 383 0.39 -18.06 -13.23
CA VAL A 383 1.77 -18.07 -12.74
C VAL A 383 2.55 -16.90 -13.33
N ARG A 384 2.41 -16.64 -14.63
CA ARG A 384 3.09 -15.51 -15.28
C ARG A 384 2.67 -14.18 -14.70
N GLU A 385 1.35 -13.98 -14.51
CA GLU A 385 0.79 -12.74 -13.94
C GLU A 385 1.24 -12.51 -12.50
N ALA A 386 1.19 -13.54 -11.66
CA ALA A 386 1.64 -13.47 -10.27
C ALA A 386 3.15 -13.19 -10.18
N SER A 387 3.95 -13.78 -11.07
CA SER A 387 5.39 -13.57 -11.12
C SER A 387 5.74 -12.15 -11.59
N ALA A 388 5.02 -11.62 -12.59
CA ALA A 388 5.15 -10.25 -13.03
C ALA A 388 4.77 -9.25 -11.91
N TYR A 389 3.70 -9.53 -11.19
CA TYR A 389 3.26 -8.74 -10.03
C TYR A 389 4.34 -8.71 -8.93
N ALA A 390 4.89 -9.87 -8.56
CA ALA A 390 5.94 -9.96 -7.56
C ALA A 390 7.20 -9.18 -7.98
N LEU A 391 7.65 -9.34 -9.22
CA LEU A 391 8.82 -8.62 -9.76
C LEU A 391 8.58 -7.12 -9.83
N GLU A 392 7.37 -6.67 -10.17
CA GLU A 392 7.00 -5.25 -10.16
C GLU A 392 7.12 -4.64 -8.76
N LYS A 393 6.60 -5.33 -7.72
CA LYS A 393 6.71 -4.88 -6.33
C LYS A 393 8.15 -4.90 -5.82
N LEU A 394 8.92 -5.92 -6.16
CA LEU A 394 10.33 -6.04 -5.80
C LEU A 394 11.20 -4.98 -6.51
N SER A 395 10.92 -4.66 -7.77
CA SER A 395 11.71 -3.71 -8.59
C SER A 395 11.62 -2.24 -8.13
N VAL A 396 10.84 -1.92 -7.10
CA VAL A 396 10.90 -0.61 -6.42
C VAL A 396 12.29 -0.39 -5.79
N SER A 397 12.97 -1.46 -5.39
CA SER A 397 14.35 -1.41 -4.89
C SER A 397 15.36 -1.33 -6.02
N SER A 398 16.27 -0.35 -5.97
CA SER A 398 17.39 -0.22 -6.92
C SER A 398 18.31 -1.43 -6.89
N LYS A 399 18.55 -2.04 -5.72
CA LYS A 399 19.32 -3.27 -5.56
C LYS A 399 18.70 -4.45 -6.30
N VAL A 400 17.36 -4.54 -6.27
CA VAL A 400 16.63 -5.59 -7.01
C VAL A 400 16.70 -5.33 -8.51
N CYS A 401 16.58 -4.10 -8.98
CA CYS A 401 16.77 -3.75 -10.39
C CYS A 401 18.16 -4.15 -10.88
N GLU A 402 19.21 -3.88 -10.11
CA GLU A 402 20.58 -4.32 -10.41
C GLU A 402 20.69 -5.85 -10.45
N LYS A 403 20.05 -6.55 -9.52
CA LYS A 403 20.02 -8.01 -9.52
C LYS A 403 19.31 -8.57 -10.74
N ILE A 404 18.19 -7.99 -11.16
CA ILE A 404 17.48 -8.37 -12.40
C ILE A 404 18.41 -8.19 -13.61
N ARG A 405 19.18 -7.12 -13.65
CA ARG A 405 20.16 -6.87 -14.72
C ARG A 405 21.25 -7.94 -14.79
N VAL A 406 21.81 -8.31 -13.63
CA VAL A 406 22.87 -9.32 -13.52
C VAL A 406 22.39 -10.74 -13.89
N GLU A 407 21.12 -11.04 -13.66
CA GLU A 407 20.52 -12.36 -13.96
C GLU A 407 19.95 -12.45 -15.39
N ASP A 408 20.43 -11.63 -16.33
CA ASP A 408 19.96 -11.53 -17.71
C ASP A 408 18.44 -11.27 -17.82
N GLY A 409 17.86 -10.69 -16.78
CA GLY A 409 16.42 -10.46 -16.67
C GLY A 409 15.87 -9.51 -17.73
N ARG A 410 16.71 -8.58 -18.26
CA ARG A 410 16.31 -7.69 -19.36
C ARG A 410 15.91 -8.46 -20.61
N GLU A 411 16.71 -9.46 -21.01
CA GLU A 411 16.40 -10.28 -22.18
C GLU A 411 15.10 -11.05 -21.99
N LEU A 412 14.90 -11.63 -20.79
CA LEU A 412 13.66 -12.34 -20.46
C LEU A 412 12.44 -11.42 -20.50
N LEU A 413 12.52 -10.23 -19.91
CA LEU A 413 11.44 -9.24 -19.90
C LEU A 413 11.12 -8.77 -21.34
N VAL A 414 12.13 -8.52 -22.16
CA VAL A 414 11.95 -8.13 -23.58
C VAL A 414 11.36 -9.27 -24.41
N ASN A 415 11.74 -10.53 -24.14
CA ASN A 415 11.13 -11.68 -24.81
C ASN A 415 9.64 -11.82 -24.48
N VAL A 416 9.23 -11.57 -23.23
CA VAL A 416 7.81 -11.51 -22.86
C VAL A 416 7.10 -10.36 -23.58
N LEU A 417 7.78 -9.22 -23.76
CA LEU A 417 7.23 -8.06 -24.49
C LEU A 417 7.02 -8.35 -25.98
N LYS A 418 7.87 -9.19 -26.59
CA LYS A 418 7.75 -9.60 -28.01
C LYS A 418 6.58 -10.54 -28.24
N ASP A 419 6.19 -11.32 -27.24
CA ASP A 419 5.09 -12.28 -27.36
C ASP A 419 3.75 -11.54 -27.53
N SER A 420 3.06 -11.82 -28.65
CA SER A 420 1.78 -11.19 -28.99
C SER A 420 0.64 -11.62 -28.08
N ASP A 421 0.76 -12.79 -27.45
CA ASP A 421 -0.29 -13.41 -26.64
C ASP A 421 -0.18 -13.02 -25.16
N THR A 422 0.77 -12.16 -24.80
CA THR A 422 0.93 -11.66 -23.43
C THR A 422 -0.28 -10.83 -22.99
N PRO A 423 -0.94 -11.18 -21.86
CA PRO A 423 -2.03 -10.39 -21.30
C PRO A 423 -1.65 -8.94 -21.01
N VAL A 424 -2.61 -8.02 -21.18
CA VAL A 424 -2.38 -6.57 -21.00
C VAL A 424 -1.86 -6.26 -19.59
N GLU A 425 -2.41 -6.91 -18.56
CA GLU A 425 -2.02 -6.72 -17.16
C GLU A 425 -0.57 -7.16 -16.89
N GLN A 426 -0.13 -8.25 -17.52
CA GLN A 426 1.26 -8.68 -17.44
C GLN A 426 2.18 -7.71 -18.18
N LEU A 427 1.77 -7.26 -19.36
CA LEU A 427 2.50 -6.31 -20.18
C LEU A 427 2.76 -4.99 -19.46
N GLU A 428 1.75 -4.49 -18.75
CA GLU A 428 1.85 -3.27 -17.94
C GLU A 428 2.94 -3.38 -16.87
N LYS A 429 2.97 -4.50 -16.15
CA LYS A 429 3.98 -4.76 -15.11
C LYS A 429 5.39 -4.89 -15.70
N ILE A 430 5.53 -5.57 -16.83
CA ILE A 430 6.82 -5.72 -17.54
C ILE A 430 7.37 -4.37 -17.99
N ILE A 431 6.54 -3.52 -18.60
CA ILE A 431 6.93 -2.17 -19.01
C ILE A 431 7.37 -1.34 -17.82
N HIS A 432 6.66 -1.43 -16.69
CA HIS A 432 7.00 -0.71 -15.47
C HIS A 432 8.36 -1.16 -14.88
N ILE A 433 8.63 -2.47 -14.85
CA ILE A 433 9.92 -3.02 -14.42
C ILE A 433 11.06 -2.52 -15.33
N LEU A 434 10.89 -2.60 -16.65
CA LEU A 434 11.89 -2.13 -17.62
C LEU A 434 12.16 -0.64 -17.47
N THR A 435 11.13 0.18 -17.26
CA THR A 435 11.28 1.62 -17.03
C THR A 435 12.15 1.89 -15.80
N ARG A 436 11.89 1.21 -14.66
CA ARG A 436 12.69 1.37 -13.44
C ARG A 436 14.15 0.94 -13.61
N ILE A 437 14.41 -0.11 -14.38
CA ILE A 437 15.77 -0.56 -14.67
C ILE A 437 16.52 0.51 -15.47
N LEU A 438 15.88 1.11 -16.48
CA LEU A 438 16.48 2.17 -17.29
C LEU A 438 16.67 3.48 -16.50
N ASP A 439 15.70 3.85 -15.62
CA ASP A 439 15.83 5.01 -14.73
C ASP A 439 17.06 4.90 -13.82
N MET A 440 17.30 3.72 -13.27
CA MET A 440 18.46 3.45 -12.43
C MET A 440 19.77 3.61 -13.23
N GLU A 441 19.81 3.12 -14.47
CA GLU A 441 21.00 3.24 -15.34
C GLU A 441 21.32 4.72 -15.64
N VAL A 442 20.30 5.51 -15.98
CA VAL A 442 20.45 6.96 -16.21
C VAL A 442 20.95 7.67 -14.94
N SER A 443 20.41 7.30 -13.77
CA SER A 443 20.82 7.89 -12.50
C SER A 443 22.26 7.57 -12.12
N MET A 444 22.77 6.37 -12.45
CA MET A 444 24.16 5.98 -12.22
C MET A 444 25.13 6.74 -13.12
N ILE A 445 24.74 7.07 -14.35
CA ILE A 445 25.56 7.82 -15.30
C ILE A 445 25.65 9.30 -14.92
N THR A 446 24.59 9.86 -14.34
CA THR A 446 24.48 11.29 -13.99
C THR A 446 24.99 11.63 -12.59
N ALA A 447 25.26 10.64 -11.73
CA ALA A 447 25.82 10.87 -10.39
C ALA A 447 27.31 11.24 -10.50
N PRO A 448 27.75 12.41 -9.98
CA PRO A 448 29.18 12.70 -9.90
C PRO A 448 29.87 11.72 -8.95
N ASP A 449 31.09 11.27 -9.32
CA ASP A 449 31.95 10.31 -8.58
C ASP A 449 32.29 10.79 -7.15
N TYR A 450 31.33 10.76 -6.22
CA TYR A 450 31.52 11.12 -4.81
C TYR A 450 31.64 9.91 -3.87
N TYR A 451 31.50 8.67 -4.36
CA TYR A 451 31.51 7.46 -3.55
C TYR A 451 32.62 6.44 -3.86
N ALA A 452 33.64 6.83 -4.61
CA ALA A 452 34.78 5.91 -4.93
C ALA A 452 35.92 5.94 -3.90
N SER A 453 35.77 6.55 -2.71
CA SER A 453 36.85 6.63 -1.71
C SER A 453 36.36 6.54 -0.27
N THR A 454 35.68 5.44 0.09
CA THR A 454 35.56 5.03 1.51
C THR A 454 35.54 3.50 1.58
N GLY A 455 36.71 2.92 1.53
CA GLY A 455 36.94 1.50 1.75
C GLY A 455 38.37 1.27 2.20
N SER A 456 38.63 1.59 3.46
CA SER A 456 39.61 1.02 4.39
C SER A 456 40.13 2.10 5.35
N GLU A 457 39.58 2.11 6.56
CA GLU A 457 40.20 2.76 7.71
C GLU A 457 41.31 1.85 8.22
N ASP A 458 42.55 2.28 8.03
CA ASP A 458 43.64 1.94 8.92
C ASP A 458 44.23 3.25 9.43
N ILE A 459 44.21 3.40 10.75
CA ILE A 459 44.72 4.49 11.54
C ILE A 459 46.25 4.45 11.54
N VAL A 460 46.92 5.50 11.08
CA VAL A 460 48.20 5.94 11.66
C VAL A 460 48.40 7.45 11.43
N ASP A 461 48.61 8.16 12.53
CA ASP A 461 49.09 9.53 12.63
C ASP A 461 50.35 9.80 11.81
N ASP A 462 50.48 10.93 11.11
CA ASP A 462 51.46 11.98 11.42
C ASP A 462 51.46 13.12 10.41
N GLU A 463 51.71 14.30 10.92
CA GLU A 463 51.88 15.60 10.27
C GLU A 463 52.97 15.60 9.16
N LYS A 464 52.74 16.34 8.06
CA LYS A 464 53.58 17.48 7.61
C LYS A 464 53.13 18.09 6.27
N CYS A 465 53.09 19.42 6.30
CA CYS A 465 53.01 20.34 5.15
C CYS A 465 54.04 20.06 4.05
N SER A 466 53.65 20.24 2.80
CA SER A 466 54.23 21.25 1.91
C SER A 466 53.70 21.23 0.46
N GLN A 467 53.71 22.41 -0.10
CA GLN A 467 53.30 22.91 -1.40
C GLN A 467 53.85 22.14 -2.62
N GLY A 468 53.08 22.16 -3.71
CA GLY A 468 53.63 21.91 -5.04
C GLY A 468 52.64 21.63 -6.16
N ASN A 469 52.21 22.69 -6.85
CA ASN A 469 51.88 22.84 -8.29
C ASN A 469 51.28 21.72 -9.15
N VAL A 470 50.10 22.05 -9.70
CA VAL A 470 49.74 22.21 -11.12
C VAL A 470 50.30 21.17 -12.11
N ASP A 471 49.41 20.45 -12.69
CA ASP A 471 49.21 19.93 -14.05
C ASP A 471 48.63 18.50 -14.06
N GLY A 472 47.39 18.37 -14.52
CA GLY A 472 46.71 17.07 -14.63
C GLY A 472 45.24 17.13 -15.10
N GLU A 473 44.87 18.15 -15.87
CA GLU A 473 43.68 18.04 -16.73
C GLU A 473 44.10 17.21 -17.97
N LEU A 474 43.45 16.04 -18.15
CA LEU A 474 43.17 15.36 -19.44
C LEU A 474 43.09 13.82 -19.36
N ASN A 475 42.51 13.25 -18.28
CA ASN A 475 42.25 11.80 -18.31
C ASN A 475 40.84 11.37 -17.78
N GLY A 476 40.04 12.29 -17.28
CA GLY A 476 38.69 11.95 -16.78
C GLY A 476 37.61 11.76 -17.88
N THR A 477 37.78 12.44 -19.01
CA THR A 477 36.80 12.44 -20.11
C THR A 477 36.88 11.17 -20.97
N SER A 478 38.03 10.53 -21.08
CA SER A 478 38.18 9.31 -21.91
C SER A 478 37.68 8.03 -21.24
N GLN A 479 37.71 7.95 -19.90
CA GLN A 479 37.16 6.78 -19.19
C GLN A 479 35.64 6.81 -19.08
N ASN A 480 35.03 8.00 -19.01
CA ASN A 480 33.57 8.13 -19.02
C ASN A 480 32.99 7.91 -20.42
N LEU A 481 33.71 8.28 -21.48
CA LEU A 481 33.30 7.97 -22.85
C LEU A 481 33.38 6.47 -23.15
N LEU A 482 34.44 5.78 -22.68
CA LEU A 482 34.56 4.33 -22.86
C LEU A 482 33.54 3.51 -22.08
N LYS A 483 33.12 3.95 -20.88
CA LYS A 483 32.02 3.33 -20.14
C LYS A 483 30.66 3.60 -20.78
N GLN A 484 30.48 4.76 -21.40
CA GLN A 484 29.25 5.12 -22.10
C GLN A 484 29.10 4.32 -23.40
N ASP A 485 30.18 4.14 -24.16
CA ASP A 485 30.20 3.32 -25.38
C ASP A 485 29.99 1.83 -25.11
N GLU A 486 30.43 1.28 -23.98
CA GLU A 486 30.17 -0.11 -23.57
C GLU A 486 28.74 -0.32 -23.10
N LEU A 487 28.11 0.63 -22.37
CA LEU A 487 26.72 0.57 -21.99
C LEU A 487 25.79 0.76 -23.20
N ASP A 488 26.10 1.69 -24.09
CA ASP A 488 25.33 1.92 -25.31
C ASP A 488 25.39 0.71 -26.25
N SER A 489 26.51 -0.03 -26.31
CA SER A 489 26.62 -1.23 -27.13
C SER A 489 25.81 -2.42 -26.61
N CYS A 490 25.65 -2.60 -25.28
CA CYS A 490 24.90 -3.69 -24.69
C CYS A 490 23.38 -3.42 -24.70
N SER A 491 22.93 -2.18 -24.46
CA SER A 491 21.51 -1.83 -24.51
C SER A 491 20.97 -1.81 -25.96
N ASN A 492 21.82 -1.50 -26.93
CA ASN A 492 21.44 -1.37 -28.35
C ASN A 492 21.10 -2.69 -29.04
N SER A 493 21.48 -3.86 -28.50
CA SER A 493 21.18 -5.16 -29.11
C SER A 493 19.86 -5.78 -28.66
N ILE A 494 19.34 -5.40 -27.50
CA ILE A 494 18.18 -6.05 -26.88
C ILE A 494 16.86 -5.41 -27.33
N PHE A 495 16.80 -4.06 -27.45
CA PHE A 495 15.63 -3.31 -27.91
C PHE A 495 15.72 -3.11 -29.42
N ASP A 496 15.45 -4.16 -30.17
CA ASP A 496 15.41 -4.12 -31.64
C ASP A 496 14.18 -3.38 -32.19
N PHE A 497 14.12 -3.22 -33.50
CA PHE A 497 12.99 -2.55 -34.19
C PHE A 497 11.65 -3.20 -33.90
N ASP A 498 11.60 -4.52 -33.74
CA ASP A 498 10.37 -5.26 -33.50
C ASP A 498 9.77 -4.94 -32.12
N VAL A 499 10.63 -4.83 -31.09
CA VAL A 499 10.23 -4.41 -29.73
C VAL A 499 9.71 -2.98 -29.73
N ILE A 500 10.43 -2.06 -30.37
CA ILE A 500 10.03 -0.66 -30.48
C ILE A 500 8.68 -0.55 -31.22
N SER A 501 8.54 -1.27 -32.32
CA SER A 501 7.29 -1.32 -33.08
C SER A 501 6.13 -1.88 -32.25
N ARG A 502 6.39 -2.91 -31.42
CA ARG A 502 5.39 -3.46 -30.50
C ARG A 502 5.00 -2.46 -29.42
N LEU A 503 5.95 -1.77 -28.80
CA LEU A 503 5.68 -0.71 -27.82
C LEU A 503 4.84 0.43 -28.41
N ILE A 504 5.14 0.85 -29.64
CA ILE A 504 4.39 1.88 -30.33
C ILE A 504 2.95 1.41 -30.61
N LYS A 505 2.75 0.13 -30.96
CA LYS A 505 1.42 -0.44 -31.13
C LYS A 505 0.66 -0.46 -29.80
N VAL A 506 1.32 -0.87 -28.70
CA VAL A 506 0.73 -0.84 -27.35
C VAL A 506 0.37 0.59 -26.96
N LEU A 507 1.24 1.57 -27.19
CA LEU A 507 0.95 2.98 -26.94
C LEU A 507 -0.32 3.46 -27.68
N LYS A 508 -0.57 2.95 -28.88
CA LYS A 508 -1.74 3.32 -29.69
C LYS A 508 -3.06 2.70 -29.18
N GLU A 509 -3.02 1.44 -28.78
CA GLU A 509 -4.22 0.58 -28.61
C GLU A 509 -4.62 0.38 -27.14
N SER A 510 -3.79 0.82 -26.17
CA SER A 510 -3.98 0.52 -24.76
C SER A 510 -4.75 1.61 -23.96
N SER A 511 -5.03 1.29 -22.70
CA SER A 511 -5.62 2.23 -21.73
C SER A 511 -4.67 3.42 -21.42
N PRO A 512 -5.19 4.58 -20.94
CA PRO A 512 -4.35 5.73 -20.61
C PRO A 512 -3.24 5.43 -19.62
N SER A 513 -3.49 4.58 -18.62
CA SER A 513 -2.48 4.15 -17.65
C SER A 513 -1.30 3.42 -18.32
N LEU A 514 -1.58 2.48 -19.21
CA LEU A 514 -0.55 1.76 -19.93
C LEU A 514 0.13 2.64 -21.00
N GLN A 515 -0.60 3.58 -21.62
CA GLN A 515 -0.04 4.58 -22.54
C GLN A 515 1.02 5.44 -21.85
N GLU A 516 0.75 5.90 -20.63
CA GLU A 516 1.71 6.68 -19.82
C GLU A 516 3.01 5.91 -19.58
N LYS A 517 2.90 4.67 -19.14
CA LYS A 517 4.06 3.81 -18.86
C LYS A 517 4.85 3.48 -20.14
N CYS A 518 4.13 3.19 -21.23
CA CYS A 518 4.72 2.90 -22.52
C CYS A 518 5.45 4.12 -23.11
N ALA A 519 4.85 5.31 -23.03
CA ALA A 519 5.47 6.55 -23.46
C ALA A 519 6.72 6.88 -22.64
N THR A 520 6.68 6.62 -21.32
CA THR A 520 7.83 6.82 -20.42
C THR A 520 8.98 5.86 -20.76
N LEU A 521 8.69 4.57 -21.01
CA LEU A 521 9.71 3.63 -21.46
C LEU A 521 10.34 4.05 -22.79
N LEU A 522 9.52 4.43 -23.77
CA LEU A 522 10.01 4.95 -25.06
C LEU A 522 10.82 6.25 -24.91
N GLU A 523 10.44 7.12 -23.95
CA GLU A 523 11.19 8.34 -23.62
C GLU A 523 12.63 8.00 -23.15
N HIS A 524 12.81 6.97 -22.31
CA HIS A 524 14.15 6.51 -21.87
C HIS A 524 14.95 5.92 -23.04
N LEU A 525 14.30 5.09 -23.85
CA LEU A 525 14.95 4.53 -25.05
C LEU A 525 15.35 5.59 -26.08
N ALA A 526 14.59 6.70 -26.17
CA ALA A 526 14.89 7.82 -27.06
C ALA A 526 16.15 8.61 -26.66
N ALA A 527 16.85 8.26 -25.59
CA ALA A 527 18.18 8.79 -25.29
C ALA A 527 19.24 8.29 -26.28
N CYS A 528 19.03 7.14 -26.91
CA CYS A 528 19.92 6.54 -27.91
C CYS A 528 19.47 6.89 -29.34
N GLU A 529 20.43 7.29 -30.19
CA GLU A 529 20.16 7.69 -31.58
C GLU A 529 19.60 6.55 -32.43
N GLN A 530 20.06 5.32 -32.22
CA GLN A 530 19.59 4.14 -32.95
C GLN A 530 18.11 3.86 -32.66
N HIS A 531 17.69 3.97 -31.38
CA HIS A 531 16.31 3.80 -31.00
C HIS A 531 15.43 4.96 -31.51
N GLY A 532 15.95 6.21 -31.49
CA GLY A 532 15.28 7.36 -32.05
C GLY A 532 15.00 7.21 -33.56
N THR A 533 15.95 6.67 -34.32
CA THR A 533 15.76 6.37 -35.74
C THR A 533 14.77 5.22 -35.97
N ALA A 534 14.80 4.16 -35.13
CA ALA A 534 13.84 3.06 -35.17
C ALA A 534 12.41 3.55 -34.87
N MET A 535 12.23 4.44 -33.88
CA MET A 535 10.93 5.06 -33.56
C MET A 535 10.40 5.90 -34.73
N THR A 536 11.29 6.63 -35.41
CA THR A 536 10.91 7.40 -36.59
C THR A 536 10.45 6.48 -37.73
N ALA A 537 11.17 5.39 -37.98
CA ALA A 537 10.79 4.39 -38.99
C ALA A 537 9.46 3.68 -38.68
N ALA A 538 9.16 3.50 -37.39
CA ALA A 538 7.89 2.92 -36.92
C ALA A 538 6.70 3.91 -36.89
N ARG A 539 6.87 5.13 -37.39
CA ARG A 539 5.83 6.17 -37.50
C ARG A 539 5.21 6.58 -36.14
N THR A 540 6.07 6.80 -35.16
CA THR A 540 5.65 7.20 -33.81
C THR A 540 4.85 8.52 -33.79
N GLU A 541 5.08 9.40 -34.78
CA GLU A 541 4.34 10.67 -34.94
C GLU A 541 2.82 10.48 -35.01
N SER A 542 2.35 9.46 -35.71
CA SER A 542 0.90 9.21 -35.87
C SER A 542 0.25 8.75 -34.57
N VAL A 543 1.00 8.08 -33.71
CA VAL A 543 0.52 7.60 -32.40
C VAL A 543 0.53 8.74 -31.41
N ILE A 544 1.57 9.58 -31.42
CA ILE A 544 1.62 10.82 -30.61
C ILE A 544 0.42 11.71 -30.92
N GLU A 545 0.12 11.92 -32.21
CA GLU A 545 -1.06 12.68 -32.64
C GLU A 545 -2.36 12.08 -32.06
N ALA A 546 -2.54 10.76 -32.13
CA ALA A 546 -3.73 10.08 -31.63
C ALA A 546 -3.90 10.23 -30.09
N VAL A 547 -2.82 10.13 -29.31
CA VAL A 547 -2.86 10.32 -27.86
C VAL A 547 -3.17 11.78 -27.50
N LEU A 548 -2.62 12.74 -28.24
CA LEU A 548 -2.94 14.16 -28.05
C LEU A 548 -4.40 14.47 -28.41
N GLU A 549 -4.92 13.89 -29.49
CA GLU A 549 -6.35 14.03 -29.86
C GLU A 549 -7.28 13.48 -28.78
N MET A 550 -6.96 12.32 -28.20
CA MET A 550 -7.69 11.74 -27.07
C MET A 550 -7.68 12.68 -25.86
N GLY A 551 -6.52 13.25 -25.51
CA GLY A 551 -6.40 14.23 -24.44
C GLY A 551 -7.25 15.49 -24.65
N VAL A 552 -7.36 15.96 -25.89
CA VAL A 552 -8.22 17.09 -26.24
C VAL A 552 -9.71 16.73 -26.13
N ILE A 553 -10.11 15.54 -26.58
CA ILE A 553 -11.51 15.08 -26.54
C ILE A 553 -11.97 14.97 -25.08
N HIS A 554 -11.25 14.26 -24.25
CA HIS A 554 -11.59 14.12 -22.82
C HIS A 554 -11.51 15.45 -22.08
N GLY A 555 -10.55 16.32 -22.40
CA GLY A 555 -10.41 17.63 -21.78
C GLY A 555 -11.47 18.67 -22.20
N THR A 556 -12.25 18.42 -23.26
CA THR A 556 -13.33 19.33 -23.72
C THR A 556 -14.73 18.85 -23.36
N THR A 557 -14.91 17.54 -23.10
CA THR A 557 -16.22 16.95 -22.76
C THR A 557 -16.60 17.09 -21.30
N CYS A 558 -15.67 17.46 -20.42
CA CYS A 558 -15.96 17.67 -19.00
C CYS A 558 -16.70 18.98 -18.78
N ASN A 559 -18.03 18.98 -18.95
CA ASN A 559 -18.89 19.98 -18.34
C ASN A 559 -19.01 19.66 -16.84
N PRO A 560 -18.83 20.63 -15.92
CA PRO A 560 -18.94 20.42 -14.47
C PRO A 560 -20.33 19.93 -14.00
N GLU A 561 -21.30 19.83 -14.90
CA GLU A 561 -22.66 19.34 -14.63
C GLU A 561 -22.87 17.85 -14.92
N ASN A 562 -21.94 17.14 -15.58
CA ASN A 562 -22.01 15.69 -15.82
C ASN A 562 -21.07 14.95 -14.86
N LEU A 563 -21.64 14.46 -13.75
CA LEU A 563 -21.01 13.68 -12.68
C LEU A 563 -20.71 12.21 -13.05
N ASP A 564 -20.76 11.82 -14.33
CA ASP A 564 -20.72 10.39 -14.71
C ASP A 564 -19.33 9.83 -15.04
N GLU A 565 -18.27 10.65 -15.17
CA GLU A 565 -16.91 10.13 -15.33
C GLU A 565 -16.14 10.23 -14.00
N PRO A 566 -15.54 9.10 -13.52
CA PRO A 566 -14.76 9.14 -12.30
C PRO A 566 -13.53 10.05 -12.48
N PRO A 567 -13.18 10.87 -11.48
CA PRO A 567 -12.04 11.81 -11.55
C PRO A 567 -10.69 11.13 -11.84
N THR A 568 -10.59 9.82 -11.63
CA THR A 568 -9.43 8.98 -11.93
C THR A 568 -9.07 8.93 -13.41
N ILE A 569 -10.04 8.85 -14.33
CA ILE A 569 -9.78 8.77 -15.79
C ILE A 569 -9.11 10.06 -16.29
N MET A 570 -9.53 11.22 -15.82
CA MET A 570 -8.92 12.50 -16.19
C MET A 570 -7.46 12.62 -15.75
N VAL A 571 -7.14 12.07 -14.59
CA VAL A 571 -5.77 12.04 -14.10
C VAL A 571 -4.91 11.14 -14.99
N GLU A 572 -5.37 9.94 -15.30
CA GLU A 572 -4.66 8.99 -16.17
C GLU A 572 -4.45 9.53 -17.59
N VAL A 573 -5.49 10.12 -18.20
CA VAL A 573 -5.37 10.75 -19.53
C VAL A 573 -4.36 11.90 -19.49
N SER A 574 -4.41 12.73 -18.46
CA SER A 574 -3.46 13.84 -18.31
C SER A 574 -2.01 13.34 -18.17
N GLN A 575 -1.79 12.25 -17.44
CA GLN A 575 -0.47 11.62 -17.26
C GLN A 575 0.03 11.03 -18.59
N ALA A 576 -0.84 10.31 -19.33
CA ALA A 576 -0.50 9.77 -20.64
C ALA A 576 -0.11 10.86 -21.63
N VAL A 577 -0.86 11.97 -21.68
CA VAL A 577 -0.55 13.15 -22.51
C VAL A 577 0.80 13.74 -22.09
N GLY A 578 1.04 13.93 -20.78
CA GLY A 578 2.30 14.46 -20.28
C GLY A 578 3.51 13.61 -20.66
N ALA A 579 3.42 12.28 -20.50
CA ALA A 579 4.47 11.34 -20.89
C ALA A 579 4.72 11.33 -22.41
N THR A 580 3.64 11.36 -23.20
CA THR A 580 3.73 11.40 -24.67
C THR A 580 4.38 12.70 -25.15
N VAL A 581 4.09 13.83 -24.51
CA VAL A 581 4.73 15.12 -24.85
C VAL A 581 6.20 15.14 -24.46
N ARG A 582 6.59 14.51 -23.32
CA ARG A 582 8.02 14.32 -22.97
C ARG A 582 8.75 13.51 -24.04
N LEU A 583 8.16 12.38 -24.46
CA LEU A 583 8.69 11.57 -25.55
C LEU A 583 8.86 12.40 -26.83
N LEU A 584 7.81 13.14 -27.24
CA LEU A 584 7.89 14.05 -28.40
C LEU A 584 9.03 15.04 -28.24
N THR A 585 9.17 15.66 -27.08
CA THR A 585 10.21 16.64 -26.79
C THR A 585 11.62 16.04 -26.94
N LYS A 586 11.81 14.77 -26.56
CA LYS A 586 13.09 14.06 -26.77
C LYS A 586 13.30 13.71 -28.25
N LEU A 587 12.29 13.17 -28.92
CA LEU A 587 12.37 12.81 -30.34
C LEU A 587 12.66 14.02 -31.24
N LEU A 588 12.22 15.20 -30.87
CA LEU A 588 12.57 16.44 -31.58
C LEU A 588 14.07 16.74 -31.58
N ASN A 589 14.92 16.08 -30.78
CA ASN A 589 16.36 16.23 -30.88
C ASN A 589 16.95 15.59 -32.15
N PHE A 590 16.24 14.62 -32.73
CA PHE A 590 16.67 13.93 -33.95
C PHE A 590 16.16 14.68 -35.19
N ASP A 591 17.06 15.12 -36.05
CA ASP A 591 16.69 15.90 -37.25
C ASP A 591 15.85 15.09 -38.23
N ILE A 592 16.03 13.78 -38.29
CA ILE A 592 15.23 12.89 -39.14
C ILE A 592 13.76 12.94 -38.69
N PHE A 593 13.51 12.82 -37.38
CA PHE A 593 12.17 12.89 -36.82
C PHE A 593 11.56 14.28 -36.99
N ALA A 594 12.32 15.33 -36.71
CA ALA A 594 11.85 16.71 -36.85
C ALA A 594 11.42 17.09 -38.28
N ARG A 595 12.00 16.42 -39.31
CA ARG A 595 11.61 16.59 -40.73
C ARG A 595 10.40 15.72 -41.11
N SER A 596 10.16 14.61 -40.44
CA SER A 596 9.06 13.68 -40.74
C SER A 596 7.72 14.12 -40.19
N ILE A 597 7.72 14.94 -39.09
CA ILE A 597 6.48 15.35 -38.41
C ILE A 597 5.68 16.39 -39.21
N ASN A 598 4.35 16.30 -39.06
CA ASN A 598 3.46 17.38 -39.49
C ASN A 598 3.41 18.45 -38.38
N SER A 599 4.37 19.39 -38.44
CA SER A 599 4.52 20.43 -37.41
C SER A 599 3.25 21.28 -37.21
N VAL A 600 2.52 21.59 -38.29
CA VAL A 600 1.28 22.39 -38.21
C VAL A 600 0.21 21.67 -37.41
N ARG A 601 0.02 20.36 -37.64
CA ARG A 601 -0.97 19.57 -36.93
C ARG A 601 -0.60 19.35 -35.48
N ILE A 602 0.66 19.02 -35.20
CA ILE A 602 1.16 18.83 -33.84
C ILE A 602 1.04 20.11 -33.02
N VAL A 603 1.45 21.26 -33.56
CA VAL A 603 1.32 22.55 -32.89
C VAL A 603 -0.15 22.88 -32.62
N ALA A 604 -1.06 22.62 -33.57
CA ALA A 604 -2.50 22.84 -33.36
C ALA A 604 -3.06 21.93 -32.26
N LEU A 605 -2.63 20.65 -32.18
CA LEU A 605 -3.03 19.73 -31.10
C LEU A 605 -2.48 20.16 -29.74
N LEU A 606 -1.20 20.51 -29.65
CA LEU A 606 -0.60 20.99 -28.41
C LEU A 606 -1.27 22.26 -27.87
N ARG A 607 -1.64 23.22 -28.75
CA ARG A 607 -2.40 24.41 -28.38
C ARG A 607 -3.78 24.06 -27.82
N ARG A 608 -4.51 23.15 -28.47
CA ARG A 608 -5.80 22.66 -27.99
C ARG A 608 -5.67 21.93 -26.65
N THR A 609 -4.61 21.13 -26.47
CA THR A 609 -4.29 20.48 -25.20
C THR A 609 -3.99 21.50 -24.09
N LEU A 610 -3.25 22.57 -24.42
CA LEU A 610 -2.97 23.65 -23.47
C LEU A 610 -4.27 24.36 -23.02
N GLN A 611 -5.24 24.56 -23.93
CA GLN A 611 -6.54 25.18 -23.65
C GLN A 611 -7.51 24.24 -22.92
N SER A 612 -7.28 22.92 -22.95
CA SER A 612 -8.17 21.91 -22.35
C SER A 612 -8.01 21.86 -20.82
N SER A 613 -8.87 21.07 -20.15
CA SER A 613 -8.86 20.85 -18.68
C SER A 613 -7.81 19.86 -18.19
N VAL A 614 -6.82 19.50 -19.00
CA VAL A 614 -5.67 18.66 -18.61
C VAL A 614 -4.93 19.29 -17.44
N LEU A 615 -4.38 18.45 -16.53
CA LEU A 615 -3.67 18.86 -15.33
C LEU A 615 -2.51 19.82 -15.65
N LEU A 616 -2.30 20.82 -14.77
CA LEU A 616 -1.24 21.83 -14.93
C LEU A 616 0.15 21.20 -15.07
N GLN A 617 0.43 20.11 -14.36
CA GLN A 617 1.70 19.39 -14.48
C GLN A 617 1.96 18.86 -15.90
N SER A 618 0.93 18.39 -16.60
CA SER A 618 1.05 17.98 -18.00
C SER A 618 1.17 19.18 -18.94
N LYS A 619 0.53 20.30 -18.62
CA LYS A 619 0.69 21.59 -19.35
C LYS A 619 2.11 22.13 -19.26
N ASP A 620 2.87 21.87 -18.18
CA ASP A 620 4.29 22.21 -18.08
C ASP A 620 5.09 21.61 -19.27
N TRP A 621 4.82 20.33 -19.57
CA TRP A 621 5.49 19.63 -20.68
C TRP A 621 5.00 20.09 -22.05
N VAL A 622 3.71 20.36 -22.19
CA VAL A 622 3.12 20.93 -23.42
C VAL A 622 3.76 22.28 -23.75
N THR A 623 3.91 23.13 -22.73
CA THR A 623 4.55 24.44 -22.87
C THR A 623 6.02 24.31 -23.27
N ALA A 624 6.78 23.42 -22.60
CA ALA A 624 8.18 23.17 -22.92
C ALA A 624 8.34 22.66 -24.38
N CYS A 625 7.44 21.78 -24.83
CA CYS A 625 7.45 21.26 -26.19
C CYS A 625 7.14 22.36 -27.23
N LEU A 626 6.14 23.22 -26.98
CA LEU A 626 5.82 24.36 -27.86
C LEU A 626 7.00 25.33 -28.02
N ILE A 627 7.65 25.69 -26.91
CA ILE A 627 8.86 26.54 -26.92
C ILE A 627 9.97 25.89 -27.75
N LYS A 628 10.14 24.56 -27.61
CA LYS A 628 11.15 23.82 -28.37
C LYS A 628 10.83 23.77 -29.87
N LEU A 629 9.59 23.56 -30.25
CA LEU A 629 9.15 23.64 -31.65
C LEU A 629 9.37 25.03 -32.26
N GLU A 630 9.08 26.10 -31.49
CA GLU A 630 9.35 27.48 -31.90
C GLU A 630 10.85 27.75 -32.08
N SER A 631 11.68 27.30 -31.11
CA SER A 631 13.14 27.48 -31.18
C SER A 631 13.78 26.78 -32.37
N ARG A 632 13.15 25.69 -32.87
CA ARG A 632 13.56 24.97 -34.09
C ARG A 632 12.99 25.53 -35.40
N GLY A 633 12.18 26.61 -35.32
CA GLY A 633 11.55 27.23 -36.49
C GLY A 633 10.48 26.36 -37.13
N LEU A 634 9.93 25.41 -36.40
CA LEU A 634 8.84 24.51 -36.87
C LEU A 634 7.44 25.10 -36.68
N VAL A 635 7.34 26.31 -36.13
CA VAL A 635 6.09 27.02 -35.88
C VAL A 635 5.95 28.15 -36.87
N ASP A 636 4.82 28.20 -37.56
CA ASP A 636 4.48 29.34 -38.41
C ASP A 636 4.05 30.53 -37.57
N ARG A 637 4.82 31.62 -37.60
CA ARG A 637 4.58 32.86 -36.85
C ARG A 637 3.27 33.59 -37.26
N SER A 638 2.65 33.16 -38.36
CA SER A 638 1.37 33.74 -38.81
C SER A 638 0.15 33.27 -38.01
N VAL A 639 0.29 32.24 -37.17
CA VAL A 639 -0.81 31.54 -36.49
C VAL A 639 -1.00 31.99 -35.02
N GLY A 640 -0.80 33.28 -34.69
CA GLY A 640 -1.03 33.83 -33.33
C GLY A 640 0.16 33.72 -32.37
N ASP A 641 0.16 34.54 -31.33
CA ASP A 641 1.24 34.62 -30.33
C ASP A 641 1.16 33.44 -29.32
N ILE A 642 2.03 32.45 -29.50
CA ILE A 642 2.16 31.32 -28.58
C ILE A 642 2.50 31.80 -27.17
N GLY A 643 3.32 32.84 -27.02
CA GLY A 643 3.70 33.40 -25.73
C GLY A 643 2.50 33.89 -24.92
N MET A 644 1.54 34.53 -25.61
CA MET A 644 0.29 34.97 -24.98
C MET A 644 -0.57 33.78 -24.53
N GLU A 645 -0.73 32.74 -25.37
CA GLU A 645 -1.49 31.55 -25.01
C GLU A 645 -0.86 30.79 -23.84
N ILE A 646 0.46 30.65 -23.83
CA ILE A 646 1.18 30.05 -22.68
C ILE A 646 0.93 30.85 -21.41
N THR A 647 0.93 32.19 -21.49
CA THR A 647 0.67 33.07 -20.34
C THR A 647 -0.73 32.83 -19.79
N ILE A 648 -1.76 32.79 -20.66
CA ILE A 648 -3.18 32.62 -20.28
C ILE A 648 -3.47 31.23 -19.70
N TYR A 649 -3.05 30.19 -20.38
CA TYR A 649 -3.51 28.80 -20.06
C TYR A 649 -2.55 28.01 -19.19
N HIS A 650 -1.33 28.50 -18.93
CA HIS A 650 -0.33 27.84 -18.12
C HIS A 650 0.26 28.75 -17.03
N THR A 651 0.88 29.90 -17.40
CA THR A 651 1.65 30.70 -16.43
C THR A 651 0.75 31.31 -15.37
N ILE A 652 -0.36 31.93 -15.74
CA ILE A 652 -1.32 32.56 -14.79
C ILE A 652 -1.96 31.47 -13.89
N PRO A 653 -2.55 30.38 -14.38
CA PRO A 653 -3.05 29.31 -13.52
C PRO A 653 -1.99 28.72 -12.58
N ARG A 654 -0.74 28.61 -13.03
CA ARG A 654 0.37 28.09 -12.19
C ARG A 654 0.70 29.03 -11.04
N LEU A 655 0.71 30.34 -11.30
CA LEU A 655 0.93 31.34 -10.24
C LEU A 655 -0.23 31.37 -9.24
N VAL A 656 -1.46 31.24 -9.70
CA VAL A 656 -2.65 31.12 -8.84
C VAL A 656 -2.59 29.86 -7.97
N GLU A 657 -2.24 28.71 -8.55
CA GLU A 657 -2.03 27.46 -7.81
C GLU A 657 -0.95 27.61 -6.72
N GLN A 658 0.18 28.25 -7.03
CA GLN A 658 1.25 28.53 -6.07
C GLN A 658 0.79 29.41 -4.90
N MET A 659 -0.08 30.40 -5.15
CA MET A 659 -0.67 31.21 -4.09
C MET A 659 -1.58 30.40 -3.17
N MET A 660 -2.32 29.41 -3.72
CA MET A 660 -3.27 28.58 -2.98
C MET A 660 -2.59 27.47 -2.18
N THR A 661 -1.67 26.74 -2.78
CA THR A 661 -1.14 25.47 -2.26
C THR A 661 0.19 25.58 -1.53
N SER A 662 0.98 26.65 -1.77
CA SER A 662 2.31 26.76 -1.17
C SER A 662 2.23 27.07 0.33
N PHE A 663 2.98 26.30 1.15
CA PHE A 663 3.22 26.62 2.57
C PHE A 663 4.28 27.71 2.79
N SER A 664 5.09 28.01 1.77
CA SER A 664 6.15 29.02 1.84
C SER A 664 5.61 30.42 1.53
N SER A 665 5.68 31.31 2.51
CA SER A 665 5.32 32.75 2.35
C SER A 665 6.13 33.41 1.23
N GLU A 666 7.42 33.07 1.07
CA GLU A 666 8.27 33.61 0.02
C GLU A 666 7.86 33.18 -1.39
N LYS A 667 7.38 31.93 -1.55
CA LYS A 667 6.85 31.46 -2.85
C LYS A 667 5.56 32.18 -3.20
N LYS A 668 4.64 32.37 -2.24
CA LYS A 668 3.41 33.15 -2.42
C LYS A 668 3.71 34.56 -2.82
N ARG A 669 4.67 35.21 -2.12
CA ARG A 669 5.12 36.60 -2.42
C ARG A 669 5.60 36.70 -3.87
N LYS A 670 6.50 35.83 -4.30
CA LYS A 670 7.01 35.83 -5.69
C LYS A 670 5.89 35.65 -6.71
N ALA A 671 4.94 34.76 -6.44
CA ALA A 671 3.81 34.48 -7.34
C ALA A 671 2.93 35.74 -7.51
N VAL A 672 2.59 36.47 -6.44
CA VAL A 672 1.77 37.69 -6.50
C VAL A 672 2.49 38.81 -7.24
N ILE A 673 3.79 39.00 -6.98
CA ILE A 673 4.58 40.05 -7.64
C ILE A 673 4.68 39.77 -9.14
N GLU A 674 4.93 38.50 -9.53
CA GLU A 674 5.02 38.12 -10.94
C GLU A 674 3.65 38.24 -11.63
N LEU A 675 2.56 37.89 -10.95
CA LEU A 675 1.21 38.06 -11.46
C LEU A 675 0.90 39.56 -11.70
N ASN A 676 1.28 40.43 -10.77
CA ASN A 676 1.15 41.88 -10.95
C ASN A 676 1.96 42.37 -12.16
N ARG A 677 3.19 41.87 -12.36
CA ARG A 677 4.03 42.23 -13.51
C ARG A 677 3.35 41.86 -14.85
N ILE A 678 2.75 40.67 -14.92
CA ILE A 678 2.05 40.17 -16.13
C ILE A 678 0.81 41.09 -16.43
N ILE A 679 -0.02 41.33 -15.40
CA ILE A 679 -1.29 42.06 -15.57
C ILE A 679 -1.04 43.57 -15.83
N SER A 680 0.04 44.14 -15.33
CA SER A 680 0.42 45.51 -15.56
C SER A 680 0.69 45.86 -17.04
N GLY A 681 0.82 44.84 -17.90
CA GLY A 681 0.89 44.96 -19.34
C GLY A 681 -0.41 45.43 -20.02
N GLY A 682 -1.53 45.45 -19.29
CA GLY A 682 -2.81 45.99 -19.75
C GLY A 682 -3.59 45.11 -20.74
N VAL A 683 -3.26 43.82 -20.82
CA VAL A 683 -3.94 42.83 -21.68
C VAL A 683 -5.17 42.29 -20.95
N MET A 684 -6.36 42.52 -21.50
CA MET A 684 -7.64 42.15 -20.86
C MET A 684 -7.79 40.64 -20.67
N GLU A 685 -7.27 39.83 -21.58
CA GLU A 685 -7.30 38.39 -21.53
C GLU A 685 -6.55 37.85 -20.30
N TYR A 686 -5.53 38.53 -19.80
CA TYR A 686 -4.79 38.12 -18.59
C TYR A 686 -5.62 38.31 -17.32
N THR A 687 -6.41 39.37 -17.22
CA THR A 687 -7.31 39.61 -16.07
C THR A 687 -8.42 38.54 -16.05
N THR A 688 -9.01 38.23 -17.21
CA THR A 688 -10.00 37.14 -17.35
C THR A 688 -9.38 35.81 -16.97
N ALA A 689 -8.13 35.51 -17.36
CA ALA A 689 -7.44 34.28 -17.02
C ALA A 689 -7.22 34.14 -15.51
N VAL A 690 -6.90 35.22 -14.78
CA VAL A 690 -6.76 35.21 -13.32
C VAL A 690 -8.10 34.93 -12.64
N ALA A 691 -9.17 35.56 -13.10
CA ALA A 691 -10.51 35.35 -12.55
C ALA A 691 -10.98 33.90 -12.74
N THR A 692 -10.84 33.38 -13.98
CA THR A 692 -11.22 31.99 -14.31
C THR A 692 -10.38 30.93 -13.59
N ALA A 693 -9.09 31.22 -13.31
CA ALA A 693 -8.24 30.37 -12.52
C ALA A 693 -8.54 30.41 -11.00
N GLY A 694 -9.53 31.21 -10.57
CA GLY A 694 -9.90 31.35 -9.15
C GLY A 694 -8.94 32.21 -8.33
N GLY A 695 -8.17 33.10 -8.96
CA GLY A 695 -7.15 33.93 -8.32
C GLY A 695 -7.70 35.02 -7.39
N ILE A 696 -9.00 35.35 -7.45
CA ILE A 696 -9.61 36.41 -6.64
C ILE A 696 -9.51 36.12 -5.15
N PHE A 697 -9.91 34.92 -4.72
CA PHE A 697 -9.92 34.51 -3.32
C PHE A 697 -8.52 34.56 -2.68
N PRO A 698 -7.48 33.90 -3.25
CA PRO A 698 -6.13 33.98 -2.69
C PRO A 698 -5.55 35.40 -2.69
N LEU A 699 -5.87 36.26 -3.67
CA LEU A 699 -5.46 37.65 -3.67
C LEU A 699 -6.09 38.45 -2.53
N VAL A 700 -7.38 38.25 -2.25
CA VAL A 700 -8.05 38.89 -1.11
C VAL A 700 -7.45 38.38 0.21
N LYS A 701 -7.11 37.11 0.31
CA LYS A 701 -6.41 36.57 1.48
C LYS A 701 -5.02 37.20 1.67
N MET A 702 -4.32 37.53 0.58
CA MET A 702 -3.05 38.26 0.66
C MET A 702 -3.20 39.71 1.12
N LEU A 703 -4.41 40.36 1.05
CA LEU A 703 -4.68 41.64 1.67
C LEU A 703 -4.71 41.55 3.20
N GLU A 704 -5.05 40.39 3.75
CA GLU A 704 -5.12 40.15 5.19
C GLU A 704 -3.75 39.77 5.79
N GLU A 705 -3.02 38.92 5.09
CA GLU A 705 -1.76 38.32 5.57
C GLU A 705 -0.50 39.03 5.07
N GLY A 706 -0.61 39.83 3.99
CA GLY A 706 0.53 40.43 3.28
C GLY A 706 0.96 41.79 3.84
N GLU A 707 2.26 42.06 3.79
CA GLU A 707 2.87 43.33 4.15
C GLU A 707 3.71 43.88 2.97
N GLY A 708 3.88 45.19 2.94
CA GLY A 708 4.76 45.88 1.97
C GLY A 708 4.41 45.58 0.50
N ASP A 709 5.36 45.06 -0.25
CA ASP A 709 5.26 44.82 -1.70
C ASP A 709 4.14 43.82 -2.07
N VAL A 710 3.83 42.86 -1.18
CA VAL A 710 2.78 41.84 -1.42
C VAL A 710 1.41 42.51 -1.36
N LEU A 711 1.20 43.36 -0.37
CA LEU A 711 -0.05 44.12 -0.22
C LEU A 711 -0.26 45.04 -1.41
N GLU A 712 0.80 45.76 -1.82
CA GLU A 712 0.75 46.64 -2.98
C GLU A 712 0.43 45.90 -4.28
N ALA A 713 1.12 44.76 -4.53
CA ALA A 713 0.91 43.94 -5.71
C ALA A 713 -0.52 43.35 -5.74
N SER A 714 -1.01 42.82 -4.58
CA SER A 714 -2.37 42.30 -4.47
C SER A 714 -3.45 43.33 -4.74
N LEU A 715 -3.29 44.54 -4.19
CA LEU A 715 -4.18 45.68 -4.46
C LEU A 715 -4.17 46.09 -5.93
N ALA A 716 -3.00 46.09 -6.58
CA ALA A 716 -2.87 46.46 -7.98
C ALA A 716 -3.54 45.41 -8.90
N VAL A 717 -3.36 44.10 -8.62
CA VAL A 717 -4.01 43.05 -9.38
C VAL A 717 -5.53 43.09 -9.19
N LEU A 718 -6.03 43.20 -7.94
CA LEU A 718 -7.47 43.30 -7.67
C LEU A 718 -8.10 44.55 -8.28
N TYR A 719 -7.36 45.66 -8.34
CA TYR A 719 -7.82 46.87 -9.03
C TYR A 719 -8.02 46.60 -10.53
N ASN A 720 -7.03 45.98 -11.20
CA ASN A 720 -7.15 45.65 -12.62
C ASN A 720 -8.29 44.67 -12.86
N LEU A 721 -8.49 43.67 -11.98
CA LEU A 721 -9.63 42.74 -12.05
C LEU A 721 -10.98 43.47 -11.89
N SER A 722 -11.06 44.51 -11.01
CA SER A 722 -12.28 45.25 -10.74
C SER A 722 -12.69 46.21 -11.88
N LEU A 723 -11.85 46.41 -12.88
CA LEU A 723 -12.22 47.16 -14.09
C LEU A 723 -13.27 46.40 -14.93
N ASP A 724 -13.36 45.10 -14.76
CA ASP A 724 -14.41 44.27 -15.32
C ASP A 724 -15.54 44.08 -14.30
N PRO A 725 -16.79 44.56 -14.61
CA PRO A 725 -17.93 44.41 -13.70
C PRO A 725 -18.29 42.98 -13.32
N GLU A 726 -17.96 41.96 -14.16
CA GLU A 726 -18.22 40.58 -13.86
C GLU A 726 -17.41 40.06 -12.67
N ASN A 727 -16.30 40.70 -12.35
CA ASN A 727 -15.46 40.35 -11.21
C ASN A 727 -15.90 41.00 -9.87
N HIS A 728 -16.84 41.97 -9.90
CA HIS A 728 -17.29 42.62 -8.67
C HIS A 728 -17.92 41.67 -7.66
N PRO A 729 -18.92 40.82 -8.04
CA PRO A 729 -19.53 39.88 -7.10
C PRO A 729 -18.51 38.89 -6.46
N PRO A 730 -17.59 38.24 -7.20
CA PRO A 730 -16.55 37.42 -6.61
C PRO A 730 -15.62 38.15 -5.66
N ILE A 731 -15.20 39.37 -5.96
CA ILE A 731 -14.31 40.20 -5.10
C ILE A 731 -15.03 40.55 -3.79
N ILE A 732 -16.31 40.94 -3.86
CA ILE A 732 -17.13 41.26 -2.68
C ILE A 732 -17.37 40.00 -1.85
N ALA A 733 -17.73 38.86 -2.49
CA ALA A 733 -17.98 37.57 -1.83
C ALA A 733 -16.72 37.02 -1.14
N ALA A 734 -15.52 37.26 -1.69
CA ALA A 734 -14.25 36.93 -1.08
C ALA A 734 -13.92 37.75 0.18
N GLY A 735 -14.73 38.76 0.53
CA GLY A 735 -14.54 39.58 1.74
C GLY A 735 -13.56 40.75 1.59
N ALA A 736 -13.31 41.23 0.37
CA ALA A 736 -12.37 42.34 0.12
C ALA A 736 -12.79 43.66 0.79
N VAL A 737 -14.11 43.94 0.81
CA VAL A 737 -14.63 45.25 1.27
C VAL A 737 -14.24 45.62 2.71
N PRO A 738 -14.46 44.77 3.74
CA PRO A 738 -14.05 45.11 5.11
C PRO A 738 -12.52 45.27 5.23
N LEU A 739 -11.71 44.48 4.49
CA LEU A 739 -10.26 44.58 4.49
C LEU A 739 -9.79 45.90 3.88
N LEU A 740 -10.37 46.30 2.75
CA LEU A 740 -10.07 47.59 2.09
C LEU A 740 -10.43 48.77 2.98
N LYS A 741 -11.62 48.76 3.62
CA LYS A 741 -12.01 49.81 4.59
C LYS A 741 -11.01 49.89 5.75
N ARG A 742 -10.53 48.78 6.27
CA ARG A 742 -9.50 48.71 7.32
C ARG A 742 -8.19 49.35 6.86
N ILE A 743 -7.70 49.01 5.65
CA ILE A 743 -6.46 49.56 5.08
C ILE A 743 -6.58 51.08 4.91
N VAL A 744 -7.73 51.59 4.48
CA VAL A 744 -7.99 53.04 4.32
C VAL A 744 -8.02 53.75 5.67
N HIS A 745 -8.64 53.17 6.71
CA HIS A 745 -8.77 53.77 8.04
C HIS A 745 -7.45 53.84 8.83
N VAL A 746 -6.55 52.88 8.60
CA VAL A 746 -5.26 52.79 9.31
C VAL A 746 -4.20 53.74 8.68
N GLU A 747 -4.56 54.48 7.63
CA GLU A 747 -3.65 55.34 6.87
C GLU A 747 -2.35 54.64 6.44
N SER A 748 -2.49 53.35 6.05
CA SER A 748 -1.41 52.51 5.51
C SER A 748 -0.74 53.21 4.32
N PRO A 749 0.55 53.04 4.04
CA PRO A 749 1.20 53.56 2.83
C PRO A 749 0.43 53.29 1.53
N HIS A 750 -0.40 52.26 1.53
CA HIS A 750 -1.18 51.76 0.37
C HIS A 750 -2.66 52.25 0.37
N TRP A 751 -3.07 53.14 1.32
CA TRP A 751 -4.46 53.58 1.47
C TRP A 751 -5.07 54.12 0.18
N ASN A 752 -4.28 54.81 -0.64
CA ASN A 752 -4.76 55.44 -1.87
C ASN A 752 -5.19 54.38 -2.92
N ARG A 753 -4.42 53.31 -3.06
CA ARG A 753 -4.80 52.18 -3.94
C ARG A 753 -6.02 51.41 -3.42
N ALA A 754 -6.08 51.20 -2.12
CA ALA A 754 -7.25 50.57 -1.48
C ALA A 754 -8.52 51.41 -1.70
N LEU A 755 -8.42 52.75 -1.60
CA LEU A 755 -9.52 53.65 -1.87
C LEU A 755 -9.94 53.67 -3.36
N GLN A 756 -8.96 53.59 -4.27
CA GLN A 756 -9.25 53.44 -5.70
C GLN A 756 -10.03 52.17 -5.99
N LEU A 757 -9.58 51.03 -5.49
CA LEU A 757 -10.28 49.74 -5.63
C LEU A 757 -11.68 49.79 -5.00
N LEU A 758 -11.83 50.40 -3.83
CA LEU A 758 -13.13 50.50 -3.16
C LEU A 758 -14.14 51.34 -3.98
N ARG A 759 -13.68 52.35 -4.76
CA ARG A 759 -14.51 53.18 -5.64
C ARG A 759 -14.96 52.46 -6.92
N THR A 760 -14.28 51.43 -7.36
CA THR A 760 -14.69 50.61 -8.52
C THR A 760 -15.78 49.62 -8.15
N LEU A 761 -15.85 49.20 -6.90
CA LEU A 761 -16.83 48.23 -6.43
C LEU A 761 -18.19 48.91 -6.12
N PRO A 762 -19.33 48.31 -6.47
CA PRO A 762 -20.68 48.81 -6.18
C PRO A 762 -21.03 48.53 -4.70
N VAL A 763 -20.41 49.31 -3.76
CA VAL A 763 -20.57 49.09 -2.32
C VAL A 763 -21.14 50.35 -1.66
#